data_3890fe773d404e39a77091b90d228323
#
_entry.id   3890fe773d404e39a77091b90d228323
#
_cell.length_a   1.000
_cell.length_b   1.000
_cell.length_c   1.000
_cell.angle_alpha   90.00
_cell.angle_beta   90.00
_cell.angle_gamma   90.00
#
_symmetry.space_group_name_H-M   'P 1'
#
loop_
_entity.id
_entity.type
_entity.pdbx_description
1 polymer ?
#
loop_
_entity_poly.entity_id
_entity_poly.type
_entity_poly.pdbx_seq_one_letter_code
_entity_poly.pdbx_strand_id
1 'polypeptide(L)'
;MADESQKLDVLADIGRIISHSHDLDETLRNIVQLVSEKMSADACSIYLYEEPREELALRATIGLDPHSVGQVRMKVTEGLTGLVVQEIKPVAVREARDHPRYKFFPVTHEEDYHSYLGVPLIERRSPVGVLAVQTTEPRDFSRDEIRMLETIASQVTGLITTARMLTMVEERAKEFDELEQAKVQLHDAPEDTKELQARKEARRKPKVFRGLSGAPGFGMGIVHIHQHDFHMDAGYAEMAEDTTLEHHRLDEAFEKAIDEVSELKGQVSQTLSEEDSAIFHGHLLMLEDKGFRHRIEEVIDDGRRAEFAVEVVAELYKDRFSSFDDAYLRERVMDVEDIEKRLLQNLLGVERQQREFEEEFIVVADDISPSELMYLDSPKLMGIVLARGGVTGHVAILAKSLDLPVVLGTTDVLSGVSPNDFAIVDGNSGAVYINPGDDTLTEYVRLEAQYQTLVEELKDLRDEPAQTLDGDKIMMEANIGMISEVPLCHEQGAEGIGLFRTEFPYLSRPKMPSEEEQYEILSSATGALDGKRLTVRTLDIGGEKTPPYFSMPEERNPLLGWRSMRLTLDEPEIFETQLRAIVRTAAVTPLRLMFPMISGVDELRAAKEALQQVIDGLDLEPQIELGIMVEVPSAVAVADKLAMEVDFFSIGTNDLIQYVLAVDRNNPKVSNRYEEFHPAVLSAINDTVQAAHEQGIPVGVCGEMAGSPAAAAVLVMMGVDRLSMAPSSIPFVKRALRGLDRSKSTEVVEKMLGLATTTEIKDYLRATFKEWGISDLVIHPRMTKPEE
;
A
#
# COMPACT_ATOMS: atom_id res chain seq x y z
N MET A 1 -12.70 -30.16 -11.55
CA MET A 1 -12.10 -31.28 -10.78
C MET A 1 -10.95 -31.98 -11.51
N ALA A 2 -11.06 -32.42 -12.78
CA ALA A 2 -9.89 -33.00 -13.49
C ALA A 2 -8.84 -31.92 -13.89
N ASP A 3 -9.26 -30.71 -14.17
CA ASP A 3 -8.44 -29.60 -14.62
C ASP A 3 -7.67 -28.93 -13.46
N GLU A 4 -8.29 -28.80 -12.30
CA GLU A 4 -7.68 -28.27 -11.07
C GLU A 4 -6.60 -29.20 -10.48
N SER A 5 -6.79 -30.51 -10.57
CA SER A 5 -5.79 -31.48 -10.16
C SER A 5 -4.54 -31.38 -11.04
N GLN A 6 -4.70 -31.07 -12.32
CA GLN A 6 -3.59 -30.94 -13.27
C GLN A 6 -2.77 -29.66 -13.04
N LYS A 7 -3.41 -28.56 -12.62
CA LYS A 7 -2.75 -27.30 -12.24
C LYS A 7 -1.93 -27.45 -10.97
N LEU A 8 -2.49 -28.09 -9.94
CA LEU A 8 -1.78 -28.37 -8.68
C LEU A 8 -0.56 -29.28 -8.87
N ASP A 9 -0.68 -30.26 -9.78
CA ASP A 9 0.46 -31.16 -10.10
C ASP A 9 1.61 -30.40 -10.79
N VAL A 10 1.30 -29.41 -11.65
CA VAL A 10 2.34 -28.58 -12.31
C VAL A 10 3.07 -27.71 -11.30
N LEU A 11 2.35 -27.07 -10.40
CA LEU A 11 2.92 -26.21 -9.34
C LEU A 11 3.79 -27.02 -8.37
N ALA A 12 3.33 -28.23 -7.98
CA ALA A 12 4.11 -29.13 -7.15
C ALA A 12 5.39 -29.63 -7.85
N ASP A 13 5.34 -29.87 -9.17
CA ASP A 13 6.50 -30.28 -9.97
C ASP A 13 7.51 -29.13 -10.09
N ILE A 14 7.05 -27.88 -10.31
CA ILE A 14 7.91 -26.68 -10.32
C ILE A 14 8.56 -26.49 -8.94
N GLY A 15 7.78 -26.55 -7.86
CA GLY A 15 8.29 -26.45 -6.50
C GLY A 15 9.37 -27.47 -6.17
N ARG A 16 9.24 -28.71 -6.69
CA ARG A 16 10.29 -29.75 -6.56
C ARG A 16 11.55 -29.45 -7.36
N ILE A 17 11.42 -28.92 -8.58
CA ILE A 17 12.56 -28.50 -9.39
C ILE A 17 13.34 -27.41 -8.63
N ILE A 18 12.63 -26.42 -8.08
CA ILE A 18 13.20 -25.30 -7.31
C ILE A 18 13.98 -25.79 -6.08
N SER A 19 13.40 -26.72 -5.31
CA SER A 19 14.01 -27.19 -4.06
C SER A 19 15.25 -28.07 -4.22
N HIS A 20 15.55 -28.56 -5.43
CA HIS A 20 16.64 -29.50 -5.69
C HIS A 20 17.74 -28.96 -6.61
N SER A 21 17.63 -27.77 -7.14
CA SER A 21 18.63 -27.16 -8.03
C SER A 21 19.30 -25.96 -7.33
N HIS A 22 20.64 -25.93 -7.42
CA HIS A 22 21.49 -24.87 -6.87
C HIS A 22 22.04 -23.93 -7.97
N ASP A 23 21.63 -24.09 -9.23
CA ASP A 23 22.07 -23.30 -10.37
C ASP A 23 20.85 -22.79 -11.15
N LEU A 24 20.76 -21.46 -11.33
CA LEU A 24 19.68 -20.81 -12.07
C LEU A 24 19.53 -21.34 -13.49
N ASP A 25 20.64 -21.49 -14.23
CA ASP A 25 20.60 -21.94 -15.63
C ASP A 25 20.13 -23.41 -15.75
N GLU A 26 20.43 -24.26 -14.76
CA GLU A 26 19.91 -25.61 -14.65
C GLU A 26 18.42 -25.61 -14.33
N THR A 27 18.02 -24.78 -13.40
CA THR A 27 16.61 -24.64 -12.99
C THR A 27 15.75 -24.15 -14.16
N LEU A 28 16.19 -23.11 -14.88
CA LEU A 28 15.48 -22.58 -16.05
C LEU A 28 15.36 -23.64 -17.17
N ARG A 29 16.39 -24.47 -17.40
CA ARG A 29 16.31 -25.59 -18.35
C ARG A 29 15.27 -26.63 -17.94
N ASN A 30 15.19 -26.97 -16.66
CA ASN A 30 14.21 -27.94 -16.16
C ASN A 30 12.78 -27.38 -16.27
N ILE A 31 12.60 -26.07 -16.07
CA ILE A 31 11.32 -25.40 -16.20
C ILE A 31 10.84 -25.38 -17.66
N VAL A 32 11.68 -25.01 -18.64
CA VAL A 32 11.24 -25.01 -20.05
C VAL A 32 10.90 -26.41 -20.53
N GLN A 33 11.56 -27.46 -20.01
CA GLN A 33 11.23 -28.85 -20.25
C GLN A 33 9.80 -29.18 -19.75
N LEU A 34 9.55 -28.88 -18.46
CA LEU A 34 8.27 -29.16 -17.82
C LEU A 34 7.11 -28.40 -18.51
N VAL A 35 7.33 -27.11 -18.81
CA VAL A 35 6.33 -26.28 -19.50
C VAL A 35 6.02 -26.81 -20.88
N SER A 36 7.02 -27.18 -21.69
CA SER A 36 6.84 -27.77 -23.02
C SER A 36 5.98 -29.04 -22.94
N GLU A 37 6.27 -29.94 -21.97
CA GLU A 37 5.52 -31.17 -21.78
C GLU A 37 4.05 -30.89 -21.36
N LYS A 38 3.84 -30.01 -20.38
CA LYS A 38 2.51 -29.72 -19.83
C LYS A 38 1.62 -28.92 -20.78
N MET A 39 2.21 -28.03 -21.58
CA MET A 39 1.51 -27.22 -22.60
C MET A 39 1.35 -27.96 -23.93
N SER A 40 1.94 -29.15 -24.06
CA SER A 40 2.03 -29.87 -25.37
C SER A 40 2.55 -28.93 -26.46
N ALA A 41 3.62 -28.19 -26.12
CA ALA A 41 4.26 -27.26 -27.03
C ALA A 41 5.56 -27.87 -27.58
N ASP A 42 5.86 -27.60 -28.85
CA ASP A 42 7.04 -28.16 -29.52
C ASP A 42 8.32 -27.39 -29.16
N ALA A 43 8.15 -26.10 -28.75
CA ALA A 43 9.25 -25.33 -28.18
C ALA A 43 8.77 -24.49 -26.98
N CYS A 44 9.67 -24.33 -25.98
CA CYS A 44 9.50 -23.43 -24.86
C CYS A 44 10.81 -22.67 -24.61
N SER A 45 10.73 -21.39 -24.34
CA SER A 45 11.88 -20.52 -24.21
C SER A 45 11.68 -19.48 -23.11
N ILE A 46 12.75 -19.19 -22.36
CA ILE A 46 12.80 -18.10 -21.37
C ILE A 46 13.80 -17.05 -21.84
N TYR A 47 13.31 -15.81 -21.97
CA TYR A 47 14.11 -14.64 -22.26
C TYR A 47 14.16 -13.77 -21.02
N LEU A 48 15.35 -13.34 -20.60
CA LEU A 48 15.52 -12.40 -19.51
C LEU A 48 15.85 -11.01 -20.04
N TYR A 49 15.28 -10.01 -19.41
CA TYR A 49 15.52 -8.61 -19.71
C TYR A 49 16.82 -8.14 -19.05
N GLU A 50 17.71 -7.57 -19.85
CA GLU A 50 18.99 -6.99 -19.44
C GLU A 50 18.90 -5.45 -19.58
N GLU A 51 18.60 -4.77 -18.48
CA GLU A 51 18.34 -3.33 -18.43
C GLU A 51 19.46 -2.44 -18.99
N PRO A 52 20.77 -2.66 -18.72
CA PRO A 52 21.81 -1.76 -19.23
C PRO A 52 21.84 -1.67 -20.76
N ARG A 53 21.23 -2.64 -21.45
CA ARG A 53 21.23 -2.74 -22.91
C ARG A 53 19.82 -2.62 -23.53
N GLU A 54 18.78 -2.58 -22.72
CA GLU A 54 17.37 -2.66 -23.15
C GLU A 54 17.10 -3.86 -24.09
N GLU A 55 17.71 -5.03 -23.79
CA GLU A 55 17.68 -6.22 -24.62
C GLU A 55 17.10 -7.42 -23.85
N LEU A 56 16.39 -8.27 -24.59
CA LEU A 56 15.96 -9.58 -24.12
C LEU A 56 16.99 -10.63 -24.58
N ALA A 57 17.58 -11.35 -23.65
CA ALA A 57 18.54 -12.41 -23.91
C ALA A 57 17.90 -13.79 -23.71
N LEU A 58 18.04 -14.71 -24.66
CA LEU A 58 17.59 -16.10 -24.50
C LEU A 58 18.47 -16.82 -23.48
N ARG A 59 17.88 -17.27 -22.35
CA ARG A 59 18.58 -17.93 -21.24
C ARG A 59 18.34 -19.44 -21.17
N ALA A 60 17.14 -19.89 -21.55
CA ALA A 60 16.84 -21.32 -21.61
C ALA A 60 15.88 -21.60 -22.76
N THR A 61 16.04 -22.74 -23.40
CA THR A 61 15.13 -23.19 -24.44
C THR A 61 15.08 -24.70 -24.56
N ILE A 62 13.95 -25.22 -24.98
CA ILE A 62 13.75 -26.53 -25.51
C ILE A 62 13.02 -26.42 -26.86
N GLY A 63 13.33 -27.28 -27.83
CA GLY A 63 12.74 -27.24 -29.17
C GLY A 63 13.47 -26.32 -30.15
N LEU A 64 14.10 -25.21 -29.68
CA LEU A 64 15.03 -24.42 -30.49
C LEU A 64 16.44 -24.95 -30.40
N ASP A 65 17.35 -24.51 -31.30
CA ASP A 65 18.75 -24.91 -31.24
C ASP A 65 19.39 -24.50 -29.88
N PRO A 66 19.95 -25.47 -29.11
CA PRO A 66 20.58 -25.18 -27.82
C PRO A 66 21.74 -24.19 -27.88
N HIS A 67 22.43 -24.09 -29.05
CA HIS A 67 23.51 -23.10 -29.22
C HIS A 67 23.01 -21.66 -29.31
N SER A 68 21.70 -21.46 -29.51
CA SER A 68 21.07 -20.13 -29.51
C SER A 68 21.03 -19.46 -28.13
N VAL A 69 21.15 -20.24 -27.05
CA VAL A 69 21.19 -19.74 -25.65
C VAL A 69 22.41 -18.83 -25.45
N GLY A 70 22.17 -17.63 -24.92
CA GLY A 70 23.17 -16.59 -24.73
C GLY A 70 23.59 -15.83 -26.00
N GLN A 71 23.32 -16.37 -27.21
CA GLN A 71 23.64 -15.72 -28.48
C GLN A 71 22.47 -14.86 -29.03
N VAL A 72 21.23 -15.31 -28.80
CA VAL A 72 20.05 -14.56 -29.26
C VAL A 72 19.76 -13.44 -28.29
N ARG A 73 19.82 -12.22 -28.84
CA ARG A 73 19.50 -10.99 -28.14
C ARG A 73 18.58 -10.16 -29.05
N MET A 74 17.55 -9.55 -28.48
CA MET A 74 16.64 -8.69 -29.22
C MET A 74 16.24 -7.47 -28.37
N LYS A 75 16.04 -6.33 -29.02
CA LYS A 75 15.51 -5.15 -28.35
C LYS A 75 14.03 -5.36 -28.01
N VAL A 76 13.53 -4.71 -26.95
CA VAL A 76 12.10 -4.72 -26.59
C VAL A 76 11.19 -4.21 -27.70
N THR A 77 11.72 -3.45 -28.65
CA THR A 77 10.97 -3.00 -29.85
C THR A 77 10.91 -4.04 -30.96
N GLU A 78 11.54 -5.19 -30.83
CA GLU A 78 11.71 -6.20 -31.88
C GLU A 78 11.02 -7.53 -31.53
N GLY A 79 10.44 -8.19 -32.53
CA GLY A 79 9.82 -9.50 -32.41
C GLY A 79 8.51 -9.53 -31.61
N LEU A 80 7.93 -10.74 -31.54
CA LEU A 80 6.73 -11.00 -30.71
C LEU A 80 7.09 -11.00 -29.22
N THR A 81 8.25 -11.49 -28.86
CA THR A 81 8.76 -11.52 -27.49
C THR A 81 8.97 -10.10 -26.96
N GLY A 82 9.50 -9.17 -27.78
CA GLY A 82 9.57 -7.75 -27.40
C GLY A 82 8.20 -7.10 -27.25
N LEU A 83 7.20 -7.51 -28.03
CA LEU A 83 5.83 -7.02 -27.90
C LEU A 83 5.20 -7.40 -26.56
N VAL A 84 5.48 -8.60 -26.04
CA VAL A 84 5.01 -9.06 -24.72
C VAL A 84 5.51 -8.12 -23.62
N VAL A 85 6.79 -7.73 -23.67
CA VAL A 85 7.40 -6.80 -22.70
C VAL A 85 6.81 -5.40 -22.83
N GLN A 86 6.63 -4.92 -24.05
CA GLN A 86 6.12 -3.58 -24.33
C GLN A 86 4.68 -3.38 -23.86
N GLU A 87 3.82 -4.39 -24.07
CA GLU A 87 2.41 -4.33 -23.69
C GLU A 87 2.15 -4.81 -22.25
N ILE A 88 3.14 -5.48 -21.64
CA ILE A 88 3.02 -6.12 -20.32
C ILE A 88 1.77 -7.01 -20.26
N LYS A 89 1.53 -7.76 -21.35
CA LYS A 89 0.35 -8.63 -21.50
C LYS A 89 0.71 -9.87 -22.29
N PRO A 90 -0.05 -10.98 -22.11
CA PRO A 90 0.07 -12.14 -22.97
C PRO A 90 -0.14 -11.80 -24.45
N VAL A 91 0.73 -12.31 -25.30
CA VAL A 91 0.61 -12.23 -26.76
C VAL A 91 0.44 -13.61 -27.34
N ALA A 92 -0.75 -13.92 -27.84
CA ALA A 92 -1.10 -15.20 -28.49
C ALA A 92 -1.33 -14.98 -29.99
N VAL A 93 -0.61 -15.71 -30.83
CA VAL A 93 -0.67 -15.59 -32.29
C VAL A 93 -0.71 -16.98 -32.92
N ARG A 94 -1.73 -17.26 -33.75
CA ARG A 94 -1.90 -18.53 -34.42
C ARG A 94 -0.87 -18.75 -35.53
N GLU A 95 -0.57 -17.70 -36.33
CA GLU A 95 0.41 -17.69 -37.42
C GLU A 95 1.46 -16.59 -37.12
N ALA A 96 2.51 -16.95 -36.41
CA ALA A 96 3.51 -15.97 -35.97
C ALA A 96 4.20 -15.26 -37.15
N ARG A 97 4.43 -15.97 -38.27
CA ARG A 97 5.10 -15.43 -39.47
C ARG A 97 4.30 -14.33 -40.19
N ASP A 98 2.98 -14.36 -40.08
CA ASP A 98 2.09 -13.35 -40.70
C ASP A 98 1.97 -12.10 -39.85
N HIS A 99 2.48 -12.13 -38.63
CA HIS A 99 2.37 -10.98 -37.71
C HIS A 99 3.39 -9.90 -38.08
N PRO A 100 3.00 -8.59 -38.15
CA PRO A 100 3.89 -7.49 -38.54
C PRO A 100 5.15 -7.34 -37.71
N ARG A 101 5.14 -7.84 -36.49
CA ARG A 101 6.26 -7.80 -35.53
C ARG A 101 7.08 -9.08 -35.53
N TYR A 102 6.78 -10.05 -36.41
CA TYR A 102 7.59 -11.26 -36.47
C TYR A 102 9.03 -10.95 -36.88
N LYS A 103 9.98 -11.52 -36.15
CA LYS A 103 11.42 -11.38 -36.42
C LYS A 103 12.08 -12.75 -36.32
N PHE A 104 12.69 -13.16 -37.40
CA PHE A 104 13.39 -14.42 -37.52
C PHE A 104 14.85 -14.32 -37.09
N PHE A 105 15.32 -15.27 -36.31
CA PHE A 105 16.72 -15.41 -35.90
C PHE A 105 17.30 -16.71 -36.50
N PRO A 106 18.24 -16.64 -37.47
CA PRO A 106 18.76 -17.84 -38.14
C PRO A 106 19.40 -18.87 -37.21
N VAL A 107 19.89 -18.48 -36.05
CA VAL A 107 20.53 -19.33 -35.05
C VAL A 107 19.53 -20.19 -34.27
N THR A 108 18.24 -19.83 -34.24
CA THR A 108 17.22 -20.57 -33.48
C THR A 108 16.63 -21.75 -34.23
N HIS A 109 16.73 -21.77 -35.56
CA HIS A 109 16.09 -22.74 -36.46
C HIS A 109 14.57 -22.84 -36.22
N GLU A 110 13.90 -21.64 -36.05
CA GLU A 110 12.47 -21.54 -35.74
C GLU A 110 11.56 -21.52 -36.98
N GLU A 111 12.08 -21.90 -38.14
CA GLU A 111 11.34 -21.88 -39.41
C GLU A 111 10.11 -22.81 -39.44
N ASP A 112 10.08 -23.83 -38.61
CA ASP A 112 9.00 -24.81 -38.59
C ASP A 112 7.86 -24.46 -37.61
N TYR A 113 8.01 -23.41 -36.79
CA TYR A 113 7.00 -23.02 -35.80
C TYR A 113 6.00 -22.01 -36.34
N HIS A 114 4.73 -22.30 -36.12
CA HIS A 114 3.60 -21.49 -36.63
C HIS A 114 2.95 -20.66 -35.50
N SER A 115 2.58 -21.26 -34.38
CA SER A 115 1.89 -20.54 -33.32
C SER A 115 2.85 -20.10 -32.22
N TYR A 116 2.54 -18.96 -31.64
CA TYR A 116 3.31 -18.34 -30.56
C TYR A 116 2.38 -17.92 -29.43
N LEU A 117 2.73 -18.23 -28.20
CA LEU A 117 2.17 -17.65 -26.99
C LEU A 117 3.32 -17.20 -26.09
N GLY A 118 3.41 -15.92 -25.81
CA GLY A 118 4.35 -15.34 -24.85
C GLY A 118 3.62 -14.66 -23.71
N VAL A 119 4.11 -14.86 -22.48
CA VAL A 119 3.62 -14.20 -21.28
C VAL A 119 4.78 -13.45 -20.61
N PRO A 120 4.54 -12.26 -20.04
CA PRO A 120 5.58 -11.51 -19.38
C PRO A 120 5.93 -12.14 -18.02
N LEU A 121 7.20 -12.15 -17.68
CA LEU A 121 7.72 -12.37 -16.34
C LEU A 121 7.74 -11.00 -15.67
N ILE A 122 6.88 -10.78 -14.67
CA ILE A 122 6.67 -9.44 -14.07
C ILE A 122 7.10 -9.48 -12.62
N GLU A 123 7.98 -8.57 -12.24
CA GLU A 123 8.33 -8.29 -10.86
C GLU A 123 7.85 -6.89 -10.46
N ARG A 124 6.99 -6.81 -9.43
CA ARG A 124 6.41 -5.59 -8.84
C ARG A 124 5.74 -4.61 -9.81
N ARG A 125 6.04 -4.44 -11.00
CA ARG A 125 5.44 -3.62 -12.08
C ARG A 125 6.35 -3.56 -13.31
N SER A 126 7.54 -4.19 -13.24
CA SER A 126 8.52 -4.17 -14.31
C SER A 126 8.66 -5.55 -14.93
N PRO A 127 8.72 -5.67 -16.24
CA PRO A 127 8.99 -6.93 -16.91
C PRO A 127 10.46 -7.32 -16.72
N VAL A 128 10.72 -8.48 -16.11
CA VAL A 128 12.08 -9.06 -15.97
C VAL A 128 12.39 -10.08 -17.04
N GLY A 129 11.41 -10.41 -17.90
CA GLY A 129 11.62 -11.35 -18.98
C GLY A 129 10.33 -11.76 -19.68
N VAL A 130 10.42 -12.84 -20.44
CA VAL A 130 9.28 -13.46 -21.17
C VAL A 130 9.43 -14.98 -21.12
N LEU A 131 8.35 -15.68 -20.80
CA LEU A 131 8.18 -17.10 -21.01
C LEU A 131 7.34 -17.32 -22.27
N ALA A 132 7.87 -18.03 -23.24
CA ALA A 132 7.22 -18.24 -24.54
C ALA A 132 7.13 -19.71 -24.91
N VAL A 133 6.01 -20.12 -25.49
CA VAL A 133 5.81 -21.44 -26.09
C VAL A 133 5.44 -21.32 -27.58
N GLN A 134 5.89 -22.29 -28.38
CA GLN A 134 5.63 -22.32 -29.81
C GLN A 134 5.22 -23.74 -30.25
N THR A 135 4.44 -23.82 -31.32
CA THR A 135 4.00 -25.10 -31.90
C THR A 135 4.23 -25.13 -33.39
N THR A 136 4.58 -26.30 -33.89
CA THR A 136 4.76 -26.57 -35.32
C THR A 136 3.43 -26.67 -36.08
N GLU A 137 2.36 -27.08 -35.39
CA GLU A 137 1.01 -27.03 -35.95
C GLU A 137 0.31 -25.73 -35.56
N PRO A 138 -0.36 -25.04 -36.56
CA PRO A 138 -1.10 -23.81 -36.25
C PRO A 138 -2.30 -24.07 -35.32
N ARG A 139 -2.30 -23.44 -34.12
CA ARG A 139 -3.41 -23.54 -33.18
C ARG A 139 -3.72 -22.23 -32.50
N ASP A 140 -4.93 -22.08 -31.98
CA ASP A 140 -5.31 -21.01 -31.10
C ASP A 140 -5.12 -21.48 -29.65
N PHE A 141 -4.51 -20.65 -28.82
CA PHE A 141 -4.38 -20.93 -27.40
C PHE A 141 -5.65 -20.52 -26.65
N SER A 142 -6.18 -21.43 -25.82
CA SER A 142 -7.35 -21.19 -25.00
C SER A 142 -7.03 -20.23 -23.85
N ARG A 143 -8.08 -19.63 -23.26
CA ARG A 143 -7.92 -18.79 -22.07
C ARG A 143 -7.29 -19.54 -20.88
N ASP A 144 -7.58 -20.81 -20.74
CA ASP A 144 -7.05 -21.64 -19.65
C ASP A 144 -5.57 -21.95 -19.86
N GLU A 145 -5.13 -22.17 -21.10
CA GLU A 145 -3.71 -22.33 -21.42
C GLU A 145 -2.91 -21.04 -21.18
N ILE A 146 -3.50 -19.88 -21.54
CA ILE A 146 -2.87 -18.59 -21.29
C ILE A 146 -2.70 -18.37 -19.78
N ARG A 147 -3.77 -18.56 -18.98
CA ARG A 147 -3.72 -18.45 -17.52
C ARG A 147 -2.72 -19.43 -16.87
N MET A 148 -2.66 -20.66 -17.37
CA MET A 148 -1.70 -21.65 -16.88
C MET A 148 -0.28 -21.17 -17.11
N LEU A 149 0.03 -20.63 -18.30
CA LEU A 149 1.35 -20.12 -18.61
C LEU A 149 1.69 -18.87 -17.81
N GLU A 150 0.72 -17.97 -17.54
CA GLU A 150 0.88 -16.81 -16.65
C GLU A 150 1.20 -17.24 -15.20
N THR A 151 0.51 -18.27 -14.69
CA THR A 151 0.77 -18.81 -13.34
C THR A 151 2.20 -19.37 -13.23
N ILE A 152 2.65 -20.11 -14.26
CA ILE A 152 4.01 -20.61 -14.32
C ILE A 152 5.02 -19.45 -14.41
N ALA A 153 4.73 -18.44 -15.23
CA ALA A 153 5.57 -17.27 -15.41
C ALA A 153 5.84 -16.52 -14.09
N SER A 154 4.83 -16.41 -13.26
CA SER A 154 4.96 -15.80 -11.94
C SER A 154 5.90 -16.60 -11.02
N GLN A 155 5.80 -17.93 -10.97
CA GLN A 155 6.70 -18.78 -10.21
C GLN A 155 8.16 -18.65 -10.70
N VAL A 156 8.33 -18.59 -12.01
CA VAL A 156 9.65 -18.39 -12.65
C VAL A 156 10.23 -17.03 -12.30
N THR A 157 9.40 -16.01 -12.24
CA THR A 157 9.81 -14.65 -11.83
C THR A 157 10.39 -14.66 -10.41
N GLY A 158 9.69 -15.24 -9.44
CA GLY A 158 10.18 -15.35 -8.06
C GLY A 158 11.55 -16.03 -7.95
N LEU A 159 11.77 -17.09 -8.76
CA LEU A 159 13.05 -17.77 -8.85
C LEU A 159 14.18 -16.89 -9.39
N ILE A 160 13.91 -16.18 -10.49
CA ILE A 160 14.90 -15.30 -11.13
C ILE A 160 15.32 -14.21 -10.15
N THR A 161 14.38 -13.63 -9.44
CA THR A 161 14.64 -12.61 -8.41
C THR A 161 15.51 -13.16 -7.28
N THR A 162 15.12 -14.32 -6.74
CA THR A 162 15.89 -15.00 -5.68
C THR A 162 17.32 -15.31 -6.13
N ALA A 163 17.48 -15.85 -7.35
CA ALA A 163 18.80 -16.19 -7.88
C ALA A 163 19.66 -14.95 -8.18
N ARG A 164 19.05 -13.85 -8.68
CA ARG A 164 19.76 -12.58 -8.85
C ARG A 164 20.29 -12.05 -7.52
N MET A 165 19.48 -12.10 -6.44
CA MET A 165 19.90 -11.68 -5.10
C MET A 165 21.06 -12.54 -4.58
N LEU A 166 20.99 -13.85 -4.73
CA LEU A 166 22.07 -14.76 -4.32
C LEU A 166 23.36 -14.50 -5.12
N THR A 167 23.26 -14.30 -6.44
CA THR A 167 24.40 -13.98 -7.29
C THR A 167 25.04 -12.64 -6.90
N MET A 168 24.25 -11.62 -6.58
CA MET A 168 24.77 -10.32 -6.08
C MET A 168 25.55 -10.49 -4.76
N VAL A 169 25.07 -11.36 -3.86
CA VAL A 169 25.76 -11.67 -2.61
C VAL A 169 27.05 -12.44 -2.87
N GLU A 170 27.04 -13.44 -3.76
CA GLU A 170 28.23 -14.24 -4.12
C GLU A 170 29.26 -13.43 -4.90
N GLU A 171 28.86 -12.59 -5.85
CA GLU A 171 29.77 -11.72 -6.60
C GLU A 171 30.44 -10.71 -5.66
N ARG A 172 29.72 -10.16 -4.70
CA ARG A 172 30.30 -9.28 -3.69
C ARG A 172 31.18 -10.02 -2.68
N ALA A 173 30.84 -11.25 -2.33
CA ALA A 173 31.73 -12.09 -1.54
C ALA A 173 33.06 -12.36 -2.30
N LYS A 174 32.99 -12.57 -3.63
CA LYS A 174 34.20 -12.73 -4.48
C LYS A 174 34.99 -11.44 -4.64
N GLU A 175 34.33 -10.29 -4.87
CA GLU A 175 35.01 -8.98 -4.86
C GLU A 175 35.66 -8.69 -3.50
N PHE A 176 35.05 -9.20 -2.42
CA PHE A 176 35.58 -9.12 -1.08
C PHE A 176 36.86 -9.95 -0.93
N ASP A 177 36.86 -11.20 -1.41
CA ASP A 177 38.04 -12.10 -1.39
C ASP A 177 39.16 -11.57 -2.30
N GLU A 178 38.86 -11.00 -3.47
CA GLU A 178 39.80 -10.35 -4.36
C GLU A 178 40.43 -9.09 -3.75
N LEU A 179 39.60 -8.28 -3.04
CA LEU A 179 40.08 -7.12 -2.28
C LEU A 179 40.91 -7.52 -1.06
N GLU A 180 40.63 -8.65 -0.40
CA GLU A 180 41.47 -9.19 0.67
C GLU A 180 42.80 -9.73 0.15
N GLN A 181 42.80 -10.39 -1.01
CA GLN A 181 44.04 -10.86 -1.66
C GLN A 181 44.89 -9.68 -2.15
N ALA A 182 44.29 -8.60 -2.66
CA ALA A 182 44.98 -7.37 -2.99
C ALA A 182 45.54 -6.63 -1.74
N LYS A 183 44.90 -6.77 -0.57
CA LYS A 183 45.38 -6.22 0.71
C LYS A 183 46.59 -6.91 1.29
N VAL A 184 46.74 -8.22 1.06
CA VAL A 184 47.95 -9.00 1.49
C VAL A 184 49.19 -8.48 0.77
N GLN A 185 49.09 -7.87 -0.42
CA GLN A 185 50.19 -7.25 -1.16
C GLN A 185 50.54 -5.82 -0.71
N LEU A 186 49.70 -5.18 0.14
CA LEU A 186 49.84 -3.78 0.62
C LEU A 186 50.37 -3.70 2.08
N HIS A 187 51.14 -4.69 2.54
CA HIS A 187 51.54 -4.82 3.97
C HIS A 187 52.58 -3.77 4.45
N ASP A 188 53.03 -2.87 3.58
CA ASP A 188 54.02 -1.83 3.89
C ASP A 188 53.48 -0.38 3.90
N ALA A 189 52.16 -0.17 4.20
CA ALA A 189 51.56 1.16 4.25
C ALA A 189 51.60 1.81 5.66
N PRO A 190 51.68 3.15 5.75
CA PRO A 190 51.81 3.90 7.02
C PRO A 190 50.62 3.72 7.99
N GLU A 191 50.84 3.95 9.30
CA GLU A 191 49.88 3.70 10.39
C GLU A 191 48.49 4.37 10.23
N ASP A 192 48.38 5.52 9.57
CA ASP A 192 47.11 6.20 9.27
C ASP A 192 46.17 5.38 8.39
N THR A 193 46.73 4.53 7.55
CA THR A 193 45.94 3.63 6.67
C THR A 193 45.34 2.45 7.45
N LYS A 194 45.99 2.01 8.53
CA LYS A 194 45.49 0.91 9.39
C LYS A 194 44.26 1.32 10.19
N GLU A 195 44.22 2.57 10.67
CA GLU A 195 43.04 3.09 11.38
C GLU A 195 41.83 3.28 10.46
N LEU A 196 42.08 3.71 9.21
CA LEU A 196 41.05 3.82 8.16
C LEU A 196 40.55 2.45 7.71
N GLN A 197 41.44 1.44 7.64
CA GLN A 197 41.08 0.05 7.32
C GLN A 197 40.33 -0.59 8.48
N ALA A 198 40.76 -0.41 9.73
CA ALA A 198 40.03 -0.93 10.90
C ALA A 198 38.63 -0.30 11.03
N ARG A 199 38.47 0.99 10.66
CA ARG A 199 37.15 1.64 10.57
C ARG A 199 36.29 1.07 9.42
N LYS A 200 36.88 0.72 8.27
CA LYS A 200 36.18 0.06 7.15
C LYS A 200 35.80 -1.38 7.49
N GLU A 201 36.66 -2.15 8.14
CA GLU A 201 36.39 -3.51 8.61
C GLU A 201 35.34 -3.55 9.74
N ALA A 202 35.36 -2.56 10.66
CA ALA A 202 34.33 -2.42 11.70
C ALA A 202 32.95 -2.06 11.13
N ARG A 203 32.89 -1.38 9.98
CA ARG A 203 31.63 -1.02 9.28
C ARG A 203 31.00 -2.19 8.52
N ARG A 204 31.73 -3.22 8.17
CA ARG A 204 31.28 -4.41 7.42
C ARG A 204 30.77 -5.57 8.30
N LYS A 205 30.81 -5.45 9.64
CA LYS A 205 30.21 -6.44 10.53
C LYS A 205 28.69 -6.37 10.48
N PRO A 206 28.00 -7.52 10.57
CA PRO A 206 26.56 -7.54 10.70
C PRO A 206 26.08 -6.61 11.83
N LYS A 207 25.12 -5.75 11.52
CA LYS A 207 24.52 -4.82 12.49
C LYS A 207 23.01 -4.92 12.41
N VAL A 208 22.36 -4.77 13.55
CA VAL A 208 20.90 -4.74 13.63
C VAL A 208 20.50 -3.44 14.29
N PHE A 209 19.63 -2.69 13.61
CA PHE A 209 19.00 -1.50 14.17
C PHE A 209 17.53 -1.80 14.43
N ARG A 210 16.93 -1.12 15.37
CA ARG A 210 15.50 -1.24 15.69
C ARG A 210 14.85 0.12 15.70
N GLY A 211 13.68 0.18 15.08
CA GLY A 211 12.84 1.37 15.01
C GLY A 211 11.37 1.00 15.16
N LEU A 212 10.51 1.92 14.76
CA LEU A 212 9.06 1.73 14.73
C LEU A 212 8.63 1.23 13.35
N SER A 213 7.69 0.31 13.30
CA SER A 213 7.03 -0.09 12.06
C SER A 213 6.25 1.08 11.46
N GLY A 214 6.72 1.67 10.37
CA GLY A 214 6.02 2.73 9.63
C GLY A 214 5.08 2.17 8.58
N ALA A 215 5.54 1.20 7.79
CA ALA A 215 4.73 0.44 6.85
C ALA A 215 5.18 -1.03 6.87
N PRO A 216 4.23 -1.98 6.80
CA PRO A 216 4.52 -3.41 6.89
C PRO A 216 5.21 -3.93 5.61
N GLY A 217 5.79 -5.11 5.72
CA GLY A 217 6.52 -5.78 4.65
C GLY A 217 7.99 -5.89 4.96
N PHE A 218 8.73 -6.50 4.06
CA PHE A 218 10.18 -6.51 4.11
C PHE A 218 10.76 -6.31 2.70
N GLY A 219 11.93 -5.72 2.65
CA GLY A 219 12.64 -5.46 1.41
C GLY A 219 14.12 -5.63 1.61
N MET A 220 14.81 -5.99 0.53
CA MET A 220 16.24 -6.25 0.52
C MET A 220 16.88 -5.46 -0.61
N GLY A 221 18.06 -4.92 -0.39
CA GLY A 221 18.75 -4.14 -1.42
C GLY A 221 20.00 -3.44 -0.90
N ILE A 222 20.60 -2.68 -1.79
CA ILE A 222 21.80 -1.91 -1.49
C ILE A 222 21.43 -0.61 -0.81
N VAL A 223 22.17 -0.24 0.23
CA VAL A 223 21.95 1.02 0.95
C VAL A 223 22.28 2.21 0.06
N HIS A 224 21.27 3.03 -0.20
CA HIS A 224 21.39 4.38 -0.71
C HIS A 224 21.18 5.37 0.42
N ILE A 225 22.25 6.08 0.82
CA ILE A 225 22.14 7.12 1.82
C ILE A 225 21.63 8.38 1.13
N HIS A 226 20.39 8.77 1.46
CA HIS A 226 19.84 10.03 1.02
C HIS A 226 20.21 11.10 2.04
N GLN A 227 21.04 12.05 1.61
CA GLN A 227 21.46 13.20 2.41
C GLN A 227 20.86 14.46 1.79
N HIS A 228 20.40 15.34 2.64
CA HIS A 228 20.01 16.68 2.23
C HIS A 228 21.28 17.52 1.96
N ASP A 229 21.84 17.40 0.76
CA ASP A 229 23.04 18.13 0.35
C ASP A 229 22.75 19.61 0.04
N PHE A 230 21.90 20.26 0.86
CA PHE A 230 21.64 21.68 0.68
C PHE A 230 22.25 22.48 1.82
N HIS A 231 23.54 22.88 1.65
CA HIS A 231 24.17 23.89 2.48
C HIS A 231 24.25 25.19 1.68
N MET A 232 23.55 26.21 2.18
CA MET A 232 23.74 27.55 1.64
C MET A 232 25.11 28.08 2.03
N ASP A 233 25.89 28.51 1.04
CA ASP A 233 27.12 29.25 1.30
C ASP A 233 26.79 30.59 1.96
N ALA A 234 27.64 31.02 2.90
CA ALA A 234 27.50 32.30 3.63
C ALA A 234 27.41 33.57 2.71
N GLY A 235 27.65 33.42 1.41
CA GLY A 235 27.55 34.49 0.43
C GLY A 235 26.14 34.95 0.07
N TYR A 236 25.11 34.16 0.40
CA TYR A 236 23.71 34.55 0.09
C TYR A 236 23.11 35.56 1.07
N ALA A 237 23.76 35.81 2.20
CA ALA A 237 23.39 36.87 3.15
C ALA A 237 23.75 38.28 2.63
N GLU A 238 24.40 38.39 1.48
CA GLU A 238 24.81 39.69 0.89
C GLU A 238 23.58 40.45 0.37
N MET A 239 23.74 41.77 0.27
CA MET A 239 22.72 42.69 -0.29
C MET A 239 22.53 42.42 -1.78
N ALA A 240 21.30 42.52 -2.23
CA ALA A 240 21.00 42.45 -3.67
C ALA A 240 21.58 43.66 -4.42
N GLU A 241 22.13 43.41 -5.60
CA GLU A 241 22.59 44.51 -6.47
C GLU A 241 21.40 45.21 -7.15
N ASP A 242 20.33 44.46 -7.47
CA ASP A 242 19.11 44.93 -8.13
C ASP A 242 17.90 44.18 -7.57
N THR A 243 17.09 44.82 -6.78
CA THR A 243 15.86 44.22 -6.16
C THR A 243 14.82 43.86 -7.22
N THR A 244 14.73 44.61 -8.34
CA THR A 244 13.81 44.30 -9.43
C THR A 244 14.17 42.94 -10.08
N LEU A 245 15.45 42.67 -10.24
CA LEU A 245 15.92 41.38 -10.74
C LEU A 245 15.60 40.26 -9.75
N GLU A 246 15.75 40.48 -8.46
CA GLU A 246 15.46 39.50 -7.43
C GLU A 246 13.94 39.16 -7.37
N HIS A 247 13.07 40.16 -7.55
CA HIS A 247 11.61 39.90 -7.69
C HIS A 247 11.31 39.02 -8.91
N HIS A 248 11.94 39.32 -10.07
CA HIS A 248 11.73 38.51 -11.28
C HIS A 248 12.19 37.04 -11.07
N ARG A 249 13.37 36.85 -10.45
CA ARG A 249 13.87 35.51 -10.10
C ARG A 249 12.94 34.76 -9.15
N LEU A 250 12.37 35.49 -8.18
CA LEU A 250 11.37 34.92 -7.25
C LEU A 250 10.12 34.49 -7.99
N ASP A 251 9.59 35.32 -8.89
CA ASP A 251 8.44 35.03 -9.72
C ASP A 251 8.62 33.74 -10.53
N GLU A 252 9.75 33.65 -11.24
CA GLU A 252 10.11 32.45 -12.03
C GLU A 252 10.24 31.20 -11.13
N ALA A 253 10.80 31.34 -9.91
CA ALA A 253 10.96 30.24 -8.99
C ALA A 253 9.61 29.75 -8.45
N PHE A 254 8.66 30.66 -8.18
CA PHE A 254 7.30 30.30 -7.77
C PHE A 254 6.51 29.61 -8.88
N GLU A 255 6.54 30.17 -10.11
CA GLU A 255 5.86 29.58 -11.26
C GLU A 255 6.38 28.14 -11.49
N LYS A 256 7.68 27.95 -11.50
CA LYS A 256 8.29 26.63 -11.68
C LYS A 256 7.95 25.68 -10.53
N ALA A 257 7.93 26.15 -9.28
CA ALA A 257 7.55 25.33 -8.12
C ALA A 257 6.09 24.88 -8.19
N ILE A 258 5.17 25.75 -8.64
CA ILE A 258 3.76 25.43 -8.84
C ILE A 258 3.59 24.38 -9.93
N ASP A 259 4.29 24.53 -11.06
CA ASP A 259 4.24 23.56 -12.15
C ASP A 259 4.75 22.18 -11.70
N GLU A 260 5.90 22.12 -11.01
CA GLU A 260 6.47 20.89 -10.48
C GLU A 260 5.55 20.17 -9.49
N VAL A 261 4.93 20.90 -8.54
CA VAL A 261 4.00 20.31 -7.55
C VAL A 261 2.70 19.88 -8.24
N SER A 262 2.24 20.61 -9.25
CA SER A 262 1.07 20.25 -10.05
C SER A 262 1.31 18.96 -10.84
N GLU A 263 2.51 18.80 -11.41
CA GLU A 263 2.90 17.57 -12.10
C GLU A 263 2.97 16.38 -11.13
N LEU A 264 3.63 16.52 -9.97
CA LEU A 264 3.66 15.50 -8.93
C LEU A 264 2.26 15.12 -8.46
N LYS A 265 1.40 16.11 -8.20
CA LYS A 265 0.00 15.87 -7.86
C LYS A 265 -0.71 15.07 -8.95
N GLY A 266 -0.47 15.40 -10.22
CA GLY A 266 -1.03 14.67 -11.37
C GLY A 266 -0.54 13.23 -11.46
N GLN A 267 0.74 12.96 -11.21
CA GLN A 267 1.33 11.63 -11.18
C GLN A 267 0.76 10.80 -10.02
N VAL A 268 0.74 11.37 -8.81
CA VAL A 268 0.20 10.73 -7.61
C VAL A 268 -1.29 10.40 -7.78
N SER A 269 -2.09 11.32 -8.33
CA SER A 269 -3.51 11.09 -8.59
C SER A 269 -3.79 9.98 -9.62
N GLN A 270 -2.82 9.60 -10.44
CA GLN A 270 -2.95 8.50 -11.40
C GLN A 270 -2.56 7.14 -10.82
N THR A 271 -1.69 7.11 -9.81
CA THR A 271 -1.07 5.88 -9.29
C THR A 271 -1.45 5.58 -7.84
N LEU A 272 -1.84 6.58 -7.06
CA LEU A 272 -2.13 6.50 -5.64
C LEU A 272 -3.49 7.15 -5.33
N SER A 273 -3.88 7.15 -4.04
CA SER A 273 -5.15 7.75 -3.60
C SER A 273 -5.13 9.28 -3.67
N GLU A 274 -6.31 9.91 -3.74
CA GLU A 274 -6.39 11.38 -3.64
C GLU A 274 -6.05 11.88 -2.23
N GLU A 275 -6.15 11.04 -1.19
CA GLU A 275 -5.64 11.37 0.15
C GLU A 275 -4.13 11.60 0.11
N ASP A 276 -3.40 10.76 -0.61
CA ASP A 276 -1.98 10.93 -0.87
C ASP A 276 -1.70 12.19 -1.71
N SER A 277 -2.58 12.49 -2.66
CA SER A 277 -2.55 13.69 -3.51
C SER A 277 -2.90 14.96 -2.73
N ALA A 278 -3.68 14.88 -1.63
CA ALA A 278 -4.03 16.03 -0.79
C ALA A 278 -2.82 16.69 -0.13
N ILE A 279 -1.74 15.95 0.11
CA ILE A 279 -0.46 16.47 0.61
C ILE A 279 0.08 17.53 -0.36
N PHE A 280 0.13 17.19 -1.66
CA PHE A 280 0.60 18.10 -2.70
C PHE A 280 -0.37 19.26 -2.97
N HIS A 281 -1.67 19.06 -2.69
CA HIS A 281 -2.61 20.17 -2.73
C HIS A 281 -2.34 21.19 -1.62
N GLY A 282 -1.95 20.76 -0.43
CA GLY A 282 -1.49 21.63 0.65
C GLY A 282 -0.28 22.47 0.26
N HIS A 283 0.70 21.87 -0.44
CA HIS A 283 1.86 22.58 -0.98
C HIS A 283 1.45 23.64 -2.02
N LEU A 284 0.51 23.31 -2.93
CA LEU A 284 0.00 24.28 -3.91
C LEU A 284 -0.68 25.47 -3.23
N LEU A 285 -1.55 25.23 -2.25
CA LEU A 285 -2.21 26.29 -1.50
C LEU A 285 -1.23 27.22 -0.82
N MET A 286 -0.12 26.70 -0.30
CA MET A 286 0.91 27.51 0.33
C MET A 286 1.74 28.29 -0.68
N LEU A 287 2.07 27.70 -1.84
CA LEU A 287 2.75 28.40 -2.93
C LEU A 287 1.87 29.50 -3.56
N GLU A 288 0.56 29.33 -3.57
CA GLU A 288 -0.42 30.32 -4.06
C GLU A 288 -0.81 31.34 -2.98
N ASP A 289 -0.37 31.17 -1.72
CA ASP A 289 -0.70 32.08 -0.62
C ASP A 289 -0.03 33.43 -0.80
N LYS A 290 -0.86 34.46 -1.00
CA LYS A 290 -0.40 35.83 -1.20
C LYS A 290 0.32 36.39 0.02
N GLY A 291 0.00 35.92 1.22
CA GLY A 291 0.63 36.38 2.47
C GLY A 291 2.06 35.84 2.62
N PHE A 292 2.29 34.57 2.29
CA PHE A 292 3.62 33.96 2.28
C PHE A 292 4.52 34.65 1.25
N ARG A 293 4.04 34.80 0.02
CA ARG A 293 4.79 35.45 -1.07
C ARG A 293 5.09 36.92 -0.74
N HIS A 294 4.09 37.68 -0.27
CA HIS A 294 4.27 39.11 0.04
C HIS A 294 5.34 39.37 1.12
N ARG A 295 5.43 38.45 2.12
CA ARG A 295 6.48 38.58 3.15
C ARG A 295 7.88 38.35 2.59
N ILE A 296 8.05 37.47 1.61
CA ILE A 296 9.31 37.23 0.91
C ILE A 296 9.67 38.49 0.10
N GLU A 297 8.68 39.06 -0.60
CA GLU A 297 8.84 40.33 -1.35
C GLU A 297 9.25 41.50 -0.44
N GLU A 298 8.67 41.64 0.75
CA GLU A 298 9.07 42.64 1.76
C GLU A 298 10.56 42.55 2.14
N VAL A 299 11.07 41.33 2.32
CA VAL A 299 12.49 41.11 2.63
C VAL A 299 13.39 41.45 1.43
N ILE A 300 12.94 41.21 0.20
CA ILE A 300 13.66 41.64 -1.02
C ILE A 300 13.65 43.17 -1.14
N ASP A 301 12.52 43.82 -0.85
CA ASP A 301 12.41 45.29 -0.85
C ASP A 301 13.36 45.95 0.16
N ASP A 302 13.66 45.24 1.28
CA ASP A 302 14.71 45.64 2.23
C ASP A 302 16.14 45.45 1.70
N GLY A 303 16.30 45.10 0.41
CA GLY A 303 17.57 44.99 -0.27
C GLY A 303 18.28 43.64 -0.14
N ARG A 304 17.55 42.58 0.17
CA ARG A 304 18.11 41.23 0.30
C ARG A 304 17.91 40.41 -0.97
N ARG A 305 18.77 39.40 -1.16
CA ARG A 305 18.64 38.43 -2.26
C ARG A 305 17.44 37.51 -2.03
N ALA A 306 16.87 37.01 -3.11
CA ALA A 306 15.68 36.13 -3.08
C ALA A 306 15.89 34.85 -2.25
N GLU A 307 17.09 34.23 -2.34
CA GLU A 307 17.43 33.04 -1.56
C GLU A 307 17.34 33.30 -0.05
N PHE A 308 17.96 34.39 0.41
CA PHE A 308 17.93 34.78 1.82
C PHE A 308 16.51 35.13 2.29
N ALA A 309 15.75 35.81 1.47
CA ALA A 309 14.36 36.16 1.77
C ALA A 309 13.48 34.92 1.95
N VAL A 310 13.62 33.92 1.08
CA VAL A 310 12.90 32.63 1.20
C VAL A 310 13.28 31.92 2.50
N GLU A 311 14.57 31.79 2.83
CA GLU A 311 15.04 31.14 4.06
C GLU A 311 14.49 31.82 5.32
N VAL A 312 14.62 33.16 5.42
CA VAL A 312 14.17 33.90 6.61
C VAL A 312 12.66 33.77 6.83
N VAL A 313 11.88 33.85 5.75
CA VAL A 313 10.42 33.74 5.85
C VAL A 313 10.00 32.31 6.13
N ALA A 314 10.63 31.33 5.53
CA ALA A 314 10.38 29.92 5.83
C ALA A 314 10.68 29.60 7.29
N GLU A 315 11.81 30.05 7.85
CA GLU A 315 12.13 29.89 9.27
C GLU A 315 11.07 30.52 10.17
N LEU A 316 10.60 31.73 9.85
CA LEU A 316 9.51 32.39 10.59
C LEU A 316 8.24 31.52 10.60
N TYR A 317 7.89 30.90 9.49
CA TYR A 317 6.71 30.02 9.41
C TYR A 317 6.94 28.68 10.16
N LYS A 318 8.13 28.08 10.04
CA LYS A 318 8.51 26.86 10.78
C LYS A 318 8.45 27.10 12.30
N ASP A 319 9.02 28.19 12.80
CA ASP A 319 8.97 28.57 14.21
C ASP A 319 7.52 28.76 14.68
N ARG A 320 6.72 29.42 13.86
CA ARG A 320 5.32 29.66 14.17
C ARG A 320 4.51 28.36 14.24
N PHE A 321 4.67 27.47 13.25
CA PHE A 321 3.99 26.16 13.25
C PHE A 321 4.50 25.25 14.37
N SER A 322 5.79 25.28 14.69
CA SER A 322 6.38 24.54 15.81
C SER A 322 5.86 24.97 17.19
N SER A 323 5.43 26.25 17.29
CA SER A 323 4.93 26.82 18.55
C SER A 323 3.49 26.44 18.88
N PHE A 324 2.75 25.84 17.94
CA PHE A 324 1.38 25.38 18.19
C PHE A 324 1.39 24.07 18.99
N ASP A 325 0.45 23.92 19.91
CA ASP A 325 0.25 22.68 20.67
C ASP A 325 -0.41 21.58 19.82
N ASP A 326 -0.98 21.93 18.67
CA ASP A 326 -1.61 21.02 17.72
C ASP A 326 -0.59 20.21 16.93
N ALA A 327 -0.69 18.88 16.99
CA ALA A 327 0.20 17.96 16.28
C ALA A 327 0.11 18.11 14.74
N TYR A 328 -1.08 18.35 14.20
CA TYR A 328 -1.31 18.57 12.77
C TYR A 328 -0.63 19.83 12.25
N LEU A 329 -0.70 20.94 13.02
CA LEU A 329 0.00 22.16 12.64
C LEU A 329 1.52 22.03 12.75
N ARG A 330 2.03 21.20 13.66
CA ARG A 330 3.47 20.88 13.74
C ARG A 330 3.96 20.05 12.55
N GLU A 331 3.11 19.17 11.99
CA GLU A 331 3.46 18.42 10.77
C GLU A 331 3.61 19.35 9.56
N ARG A 332 2.93 20.54 9.55
CA ARG A 332 3.09 21.55 8.50
C ARG A 332 4.49 22.17 8.41
N VAL A 333 5.32 22.02 9.44
CA VAL A 333 6.73 22.39 9.38
C VAL A 333 7.44 21.70 8.22
N MET A 334 7.15 20.42 8.01
CA MET A 334 7.74 19.63 6.90
C MET A 334 7.26 20.14 5.54
N ASP A 335 6.00 20.57 5.42
CA ASP A 335 5.47 21.16 4.19
C ASP A 335 6.20 22.47 3.85
N VAL A 336 6.45 23.31 4.87
CA VAL A 336 7.24 24.55 4.70
C VAL A 336 8.66 24.23 4.28
N GLU A 337 9.30 23.22 4.87
CA GLU A 337 10.66 22.80 4.51
C GLU A 337 10.74 22.29 3.06
N ASP A 338 9.73 21.54 2.60
CA ASP A 338 9.69 21.04 1.21
C ASP A 338 9.52 22.20 0.21
N ILE A 339 8.66 23.17 0.52
CA ILE A 339 8.44 24.37 -0.30
C ILE A 339 9.70 25.26 -0.31
N GLU A 340 10.32 25.48 0.85
CA GLU A 340 11.57 26.23 0.96
C GLU A 340 12.66 25.63 0.09
N LYS A 341 12.92 24.33 0.24
CA LYS A 341 13.91 23.60 -0.58
C LYS A 341 13.61 23.75 -2.07
N ARG A 342 12.36 23.63 -2.47
CA ARG A 342 11.93 23.73 -3.86
C ARG A 342 12.19 25.11 -4.42
N LEU A 343 11.80 26.15 -3.71
CA LEU A 343 12.04 27.53 -4.13
C LEU A 343 13.54 27.85 -4.21
N LEU A 344 14.34 27.42 -3.22
CA LEU A 344 15.79 27.61 -3.22
C LEU A 344 16.47 26.87 -4.39
N GLN A 345 16.07 25.61 -4.67
CA GLN A 345 16.61 24.88 -5.82
C GLN A 345 16.29 25.57 -7.14
N ASN A 346 15.07 26.10 -7.29
CA ASN A 346 14.66 26.82 -8.49
C ASN A 346 15.40 28.15 -8.64
N LEU A 347 15.61 28.90 -7.56
CA LEU A 347 16.42 30.14 -7.54
C LEU A 347 17.89 29.91 -7.93
N LEU A 348 18.45 28.77 -7.49
CA LEU A 348 19.85 28.40 -7.72
C LEU A 348 20.06 27.66 -9.04
N GLY A 349 18.98 27.33 -9.77
CA GLY A 349 19.08 26.63 -11.03
C GLY A 349 19.62 25.19 -10.87
N VAL A 350 19.41 24.55 -9.71
CA VAL A 350 19.82 23.18 -9.46
C VAL A 350 18.76 22.27 -10.09
N GLU A 351 19.08 21.64 -11.20
CA GLU A 351 18.22 20.63 -11.80
C GLU A 351 18.17 19.39 -10.91
N ARG A 352 16.95 18.94 -10.60
CA ARG A 352 16.73 17.65 -9.96
C ARG A 352 17.03 16.57 -10.98
N GLN A 353 18.19 15.92 -10.84
CA GLN A 353 18.48 14.73 -11.63
C GLN A 353 17.67 13.57 -11.06
N GLN A 354 16.75 13.00 -11.85
CA GLN A 354 16.27 11.65 -11.63
C GLN A 354 17.48 10.71 -11.68
N ARG A 355 17.87 10.19 -10.53
CA ARG A 355 18.92 9.18 -10.49
C ARG A 355 18.33 7.86 -10.96
N GLU A 356 18.81 7.37 -12.08
CA GLU A 356 18.55 5.98 -12.47
C GLU A 356 19.37 5.05 -11.56
N PHE A 357 18.68 4.19 -10.83
CA PHE A 357 19.32 3.18 -10.01
C PHE A 357 19.47 1.91 -10.84
N GLU A 358 20.68 1.35 -10.90
CA GLU A 358 20.94 0.12 -11.67
C GLU A 358 20.51 -1.13 -10.90
N GLU A 359 20.51 -1.10 -9.57
CA GLU A 359 20.24 -2.23 -8.68
C GLU A 359 19.11 -1.90 -7.70
N GLU A 360 18.52 -2.95 -7.09
CA GLU A 360 17.55 -2.79 -6.00
C GLU A 360 18.20 -2.10 -4.81
N PHE A 361 17.52 -1.10 -4.25
CA PHE A 361 18.08 -0.27 -3.21
C PHE A 361 17.13 0.00 -2.05
N ILE A 362 17.73 0.24 -0.90
CA ILE A 362 17.09 0.68 0.33
C ILE A 362 17.49 2.12 0.60
N VAL A 363 16.53 3.01 0.75
CA VAL A 363 16.81 4.40 1.15
C VAL A 363 17.02 4.46 2.66
N VAL A 364 18.14 5.05 3.07
CA VAL A 364 18.45 5.37 4.46
C VAL A 364 18.66 6.88 4.57
N ALA A 365 17.84 7.56 5.36
CA ALA A 365 17.87 9.01 5.53
C ALA A 365 17.64 9.41 6.99
N ASP A 366 17.95 10.67 7.30
CA ASP A 366 17.54 11.27 8.57
C ASP A 366 16.03 11.48 8.59
N ASP A 367 15.52 12.08 7.53
CA ASP A 367 14.12 12.25 7.19
C ASP A 367 13.98 12.35 5.67
N ILE A 368 12.76 12.28 5.14
CA ILE A 368 12.48 12.42 3.72
C ILE A 368 11.13 13.11 3.54
N SER A 369 11.02 14.04 2.60
CA SER A 369 9.73 14.66 2.30
C SER A 369 8.87 13.77 1.38
N PRO A 370 7.54 13.96 1.36
CA PRO A 370 6.65 13.30 0.41
C PRO A 370 7.09 13.50 -1.05
N SER A 371 7.52 14.70 -1.40
CA SER A 371 8.03 15.00 -2.74
C SER A 371 9.30 14.22 -3.07
N GLU A 372 10.24 14.14 -2.13
CA GLU A 372 11.48 13.38 -2.32
C GLU A 372 11.20 11.89 -2.49
N LEU A 373 10.24 11.34 -1.71
CA LEU A 373 9.83 9.95 -1.86
C LEU A 373 9.30 9.67 -3.27
N MET A 374 8.47 10.56 -3.82
CA MET A 374 7.94 10.41 -5.18
C MET A 374 9.02 10.48 -6.26
N TYR A 375 10.08 11.27 -6.07
CA TYR A 375 11.24 11.28 -6.98
C TYR A 375 12.12 10.03 -6.87
N LEU A 376 12.10 9.36 -5.72
CA LEU A 376 12.80 8.09 -5.49
C LEU A 376 11.94 6.88 -5.85
N ASP A 377 10.62 7.09 -6.11
CA ASP A 377 9.70 6.00 -6.48
C ASP A 377 10.18 5.36 -7.80
N SER A 378 10.65 4.15 -7.63
CA SER A 378 11.21 3.33 -8.68
C SER A 378 10.85 1.88 -8.38
N PRO A 379 10.61 1.03 -9.38
CA PRO A 379 10.44 -0.41 -9.19
C PRO A 379 11.56 -1.09 -8.40
N LYS A 380 12.72 -0.43 -8.31
CA LYS A 380 13.91 -0.92 -7.59
C LYS A 380 14.01 -0.41 -6.15
N LEU A 381 13.15 0.49 -5.73
CA LEU A 381 13.07 0.92 -4.32
C LEU A 381 12.42 -0.18 -3.49
N MET A 382 13.22 -0.83 -2.64
CA MET A 382 12.79 -2.01 -1.88
C MET A 382 12.35 -1.70 -0.45
N GLY A 383 12.66 -0.51 0.07
CA GLY A 383 12.28 -0.11 1.41
C GLY A 383 12.96 1.17 1.87
N ILE A 384 12.49 1.69 3.00
CA ILE A 384 12.91 2.98 3.54
C ILE A 384 13.24 2.84 5.02
N VAL A 385 14.33 3.46 5.45
CA VAL A 385 14.76 3.54 6.85
C VAL A 385 15.00 5.01 7.20
N LEU A 386 14.24 5.52 8.17
CA LEU A 386 14.37 6.90 8.62
C LEU A 386 14.88 6.96 10.07
N ALA A 387 15.84 7.84 10.30
CA ALA A 387 16.33 8.09 11.67
C ALA A 387 15.29 8.84 12.51
N ARG A 388 14.46 9.68 11.87
CA ARG A 388 13.33 10.40 12.47
C ARG A 388 12.01 10.00 11.81
N GLY A 389 10.91 10.56 12.26
CA GLY A 389 9.55 10.36 11.73
C GLY A 389 8.66 9.56 12.67
N GLY A 390 7.35 9.74 12.48
CA GLY A 390 6.28 9.07 13.22
C GLY A 390 5.45 8.14 12.33
N VAL A 391 4.80 7.18 12.94
CA VAL A 391 3.98 6.16 12.24
C VAL A 391 2.77 6.77 11.50
N THR A 392 2.34 7.95 11.93
CA THR A 392 1.24 8.73 11.33
C THR A 392 1.72 9.77 10.32
N GLY A 393 3.04 9.92 10.14
CA GLY A 393 3.62 10.90 9.23
C GLY A 393 3.28 10.63 7.75
N HIS A 394 3.24 11.68 6.95
CA HIS A 394 2.87 11.64 5.52
C HIS A 394 3.71 10.61 4.72
N VAL A 395 5.00 10.47 5.03
CA VAL A 395 5.88 9.49 4.36
C VAL A 395 5.48 8.05 4.69
N ALA A 396 5.08 7.76 5.93
CA ALA A 396 4.62 6.42 6.31
C ALA A 396 3.30 6.07 5.61
N ILE A 397 2.40 7.04 5.46
CA ILE A 397 1.13 6.87 4.75
C ILE A 397 1.39 6.62 3.27
N LEU A 398 2.20 7.47 2.64
CA LEU A 398 2.53 7.36 1.22
C LEU A 398 3.29 6.05 0.90
N ALA A 399 4.21 5.63 1.75
CA ALA A 399 4.93 4.38 1.60
C ALA A 399 4.01 3.14 1.73
N LYS A 400 2.98 3.19 2.60
CA LYS A 400 1.95 2.15 2.67
C LYS A 400 1.16 2.06 1.36
N SER A 401 0.80 3.19 0.77
CA SER A 401 0.08 3.24 -0.51
C SER A 401 0.95 2.74 -1.67
N LEU A 402 2.28 2.92 -1.57
CA LEU A 402 3.28 2.41 -2.52
C LEU A 402 3.69 0.95 -2.26
N ASP A 403 3.16 0.32 -1.22
CA ASP A 403 3.52 -1.05 -0.79
C ASP A 403 5.02 -1.20 -0.43
N LEU A 404 5.63 -0.13 0.10
CA LEU A 404 7.04 -0.08 0.51
C LEU A 404 7.19 -0.29 2.01
N PRO A 405 8.01 -1.25 2.48
CA PRO A 405 8.31 -1.42 3.90
C PRO A 405 9.09 -0.22 4.44
N VAL A 406 8.67 0.29 5.62
CA VAL A 406 9.30 1.45 6.26
C VAL A 406 9.59 1.16 7.73
N VAL A 407 10.80 1.50 8.15
CA VAL A 407 11.20 1.52 9.56
C VAL A 407 11.59 2.96 9.94
N LEU A 408 10.96 3.47 11.00
CA LEU A 408 11.08 4.85 11.46
C LEU A 408 11.79 4.92 12.83
N GLY A 409 12.37 6.08 13.17
CA GLY A 409 12.96 6.31 14.49
C GLY A 409 14.24 5.53 14.77
N THR A 410 14.99 5.15 13.74
CA THR A 410 16.29 4.46 13.84
C THR A 410 17.43 5.47 14.02
N THR A 411 17.48 6.12 15.17
CA THR A 411 18.32 7.32 15.45
C THR A 411 19.81 7.17 15.13
N ASP A 412 20.37 5.96 15.20
CA ASP A 412 21.81 5.71 15.00
C ASP A 412 22.13 5.10 13.62
N VAL A 413 21.14 4.90 12.76
CA VAL A 413 21.32 4.17 11.50
C VAL A 413 22.35 4.83 10.59
N LEU A 414 22.26 6.15 10.39
CA LEU A 414 23.18 6.90 9.50
C LEU A 414 24.65 6.79 9.91
N SER A 415 24.93 6.67 11.22
CA SER A 415 26.29 6.49 11.72
C SER A 415 26.80 5.06 11.53
N GLY A 416 25.89 4.14 11.31
CA GLY A 416 26.15 2.70 11.26
C GLY A 416 26.19 2.09 9.87
N VAL A 417 25.76 2.82 8.82
CA VAL A 417 25.71 2.36 7.43
C VAL A 417 26.73 3.08 6.55
N SER A 418 27.07 2.44 5.46
CA SER A 418 27.91 3.03 4.40
C SER A 418 27.18 2.88 3.06
N PRO A 419 27.42 3.78 2.08
CA PRO A 419 26.95 3.56 0.72
C PRO A 419 27.39 2.16 0.22
N ASN A 420 26.47 1.47 -0.44
CA ASN A 420 26.68 0.12 -0.94
C ASN A 420 26.75 -0.99 0.12
N ASP A 421 26.47 -0.77 1.40
CA ASP A 421 26.15 -1.87 2.31
C ASP A 421 24.87 -2.59 1.84
N PHE A 422 24.74 -3.89 2.07
CA PHE A 422 23.50 -4.62 1.83
C PHE A 422 22.59 -4.51 3.06
N ALA A 423 21.30 -4.26 2.85
CA ALA A 423 20.34 -4.13 3.93
C ALA A 423 19.10 -4.99 3.72
N ILE A 424 18.53 -5.45 4.84
CA ILE A 424 17.16 -5.96 4.92
C ILE A 424 16.38 -5.01 5.81
N VAL A 425 15.24 -4.52 5.32
CA VAL A 425 14.30 -3.71 6.07
C VAL A 425 13.07 -4.56 6.38
N ASP A 426 12.81 -4.79 7.64
CA ASP A 426 11.62 -5.50 8.10
C ASP A 426 10.67 -4.51 8.80
N GLY A 427 9.74 -3.98 8.02
CA GLY A 427 8.70 -3.09 8.49
C GLY A 427 7.69 -3.75 9.41
N ASN A 428 7.62 -5.08 9.50
CA ASN A 428 6.71 -5.78 10.41
C ASN A 428 7.24 -5.80 11.85
N SER A 429 8.56 -6.04 11.98
CA SER A 429 9.22 -6.10 13.31
C SER A 429 9.87 -4.77 13.70
N GLY A 430 10.01 -3.82 12.76
CA GLY A 430 10.79 -2.59 12.95
C GLY A 430 12.31 -2.87 12.99
N ALA A 431 12.78 -3.98 12.43
CA ALA A 431 14.19 -4.34 12.40
C ALA A 431 14.84 -3.97 11.07
N VAL A 432 16.09 -3.50 11.14
CA VAL A 432 16.93 -3.24 9.97
C VAL A 432 18.24 -3.98 10.14
N TYR A 433 18.54 -4.89 9.23
CA TYR A 433 19.76 -5.68 9.23
C TYR A 433 20.70 -5.11 8.17
N ILE A 434 21.90 -4.73 8.58
CA ILE A 434 22.96 -4.24 7.69
C ILE A 434 24.04 -5.31 7.59
N ASN A 435 24.37 -5.68 6.37
CA ASN A 435 25.29 -6.77 6.05
C ASN A 435 24.93 -8.05 6.85
N PRO A 436 23.67 -8.56 6.71
CA PRO A 436 23.17 -9.71 7.46
C PRO A 436 24.05 -10.94 7.23
N GLY A 437 24.10 -11.83 8.24
CA GLY A 437 24.71 -13.14 8.07
C GLY A 437 23.87 -14.06 7.18
N ASP A 438 24.48 -15.12 6.65
CA ASP A 438 23.87 -16.05 5.69
C ASP A 438 22.55 -16.66 6.20
N ASP A 439 22.45 -16.99 7.48
CA ASP A 439 21.23 -17.57 8.06
C ASP A 439 20.06 -16.58 7.99
N THR A 440 20.30 -15.30 8.36
CA THR A 440 19.29 -14.25 8.30
C THR A 440 18.86 -13.99 6.87
N LEU A 441 19.81 -13.89 5.94
CA LEU A 441 19.53 -13.66 4.53
C LEU A 441 18.70 -14.80 3.94
N THR A 442 19.10 -16.06 4.19
CA THR A 442 18.38 -17.24 3.70
C THR A 442 16.94 -17.27 4.19
N GLU A 443 16.69 -16.88 5.44
CA GLU A 443 15.34 -16.84 6.01
C GLU A 443 14.47 -15.77 5.34
N TYR A 444 14.99 -14.55 5.12
CA TYR A 444 14.21 -13.49 4.44
C TYR A 444 13.96 -13.81 2.95
N VAL A 445 14.94 -14.44 2.26
CA VAL A 445 14.74 -14.94 0.89
C VAL A 445 13.62 -16.00 0.86
N ARG A 446 13.60 -16.91 1.85
CA ARG A 446 12.52 -17.91 1.97
C ARG A 446 11.16 -17.26 2.20
N LEU A 447 11.08 -16.26 3.07
CA LEU A 447 9.85 -15.52 3.35
C LEU A 447 9.33 -14.78 2.11
N GLU A 448 10.22 -14.16 1.32
CA GLU A 448 9.84 -13.50 0.07
C GLU A 448 9.26 -14.49 -0.94
N ALA A 449 9.92 -15.63 -1.15
CA ALA A 449 9.43 -16.67 -2.05
C ALA A 449 8.05 -17.20 -1.63
N GLN A 450 7.84 -17.39 -0.32
CA GLN A 450 6.52 -17.77 0.21
C GLN A 450 5.45 -16.71 -0.02
N TYR A 451 5.80 -15.43 0.15
CA TYR A 451 4.89 -14.32 -0.09
C TYR A 451 4.48 -14.22 -1.57
N GLN A 452 5.42 -14.34 -2.50
CA GLN A 452 5.13 -14.32 -3.94
C GLN A 452 4.22 -15.48 -4.35
N THR A 453 4.47 -16.68 -3.84
CA THR A 453 3.59 -17.84 -4.06
C THR A 453 2.16 -17.57 -3.59
N LEU A 454 2.03 -16.95 -2.41
CA LEU A 454 0.73 -16.63 -1.87
C LEU A 454 -0.01 -15.54 -2.66
N VAL A 455 0.68 -14.53 -3.14
CA VAL A 455 0.07 -13.47 -3.97
C VAL A 455 -0.56 -14.07 -5.23
N GLU A 456 0.08 -15.08 -5.84
CA GLU A 456 -0.48 -15.79 -6.98
C GLU A 456 -1.72 -16.61 -6.61
N GLU A 457 -1.68 -17.37 -5.51
CA GLU A 457 -2.85 -18.11 -5.02
C GLU A 457 -4.04 -17.17 -4.77
N LEU A 458 -3.78 -15.95 -4.31
CA LEU A 458 -4.81 -14.96 -4.01
C LEU A 458 -5.48 -14.38 -5.26
N LYS A 459 -4.76 -14.28 -6.39
CA LYS A 459 -5.35 -13.84 -7.67
C LYS A 459 -6.48 -14.75 -8.12
N ASP A 460 -6.32 -16.06 -7.95
CA ASP A 460 -7.34 -17.06 -8.32
C ASP A 460 -8.60 -16.96 -7.44
N LEU A 461 -8.45 -16.44 -6.21
CA LEU A 461 -9.57 -16.28 -5.27
C LEU A 461 -10.41 -15.01 -5.52
N ARG A 462 -9.99 -14.11 -6.40
CA ARG A 462 -10.66 -12.82 -6.63
C ARG A 462 -12.14 -12.98 -6.92
N ASP A 463 -12.47 -13.81 -7.89
CA ASP A 463 -13.83 -14.00 -8.41
C ASP A 463 -14.61 -15.10 -7.63
N GLU A 464 -13.94 -15.79 -6.71
CA GLU A 464 -14.54 -16.81 -5.87
C GLU A 464 -15.32 -16.19 -4.69
N PRO A 465 -16.46 -16.72 -4.27
CA PRO A 465 -17.17 -16.24 -3.09
C PRO A 465 -16.38 -16.53 -1.81
N ALA A 466 -16.48 -15.63 -0.83
CA ALA A 466 -16.01 -15.88 0.54
C ALA A 466 -16.99 -16.84 1.24
N GLN A 467 -16.83 -18.13 0.96
CA GLN A 467 -17.69 -19.20 1.48
C GLN A 467 -16.91 -20.10 2.43
N THR A 468 -17.44 -20.31 3.63
CA THR A 468 -16.88 -21.23 4.61
C THR A 468 -17.01 -22.70 4.16
N LEU A 469 -16.28 -23.63 4.80
CA LEU A 469 -16.31 -25.06 4.46
C LEU A 469 -17.71 -25.69 4.61
N ASP A 470 -18.51 -25.17 5.52
CA ASP A 470 -19.89 -25.59 5.76
C ASP A 470 -20.94 -24.88 4.89
N GLY A 471 -20.49 -23.97 4.01
CA GLY A 471 -21.29 -23.37 2.95
C GLY A 471 -21.86 -22.00 3.21
N ASP A 472 -21.59 -21.39 4.37
CA ASP A 472 -22.04 -20.03 4.70
C ASP A 472 -21.26 -19.00 3.85
N LYS A 473 -21.97 -18.05 3.28
CA LYS A 473 -21.39 -16.95 2.50
C LYS A 473 -21.27 -15.70 3.35
N ILE A 474 -20.07 -15.13 3.38
CA ILE A 474 -19.77 -13.87 4.04
C ILE A 474 -19.58 -12.81 2.97
N MET A 475 -20.31 -11.71 3.06
CA MET A 475 -20.18 -10.63 2.08
C MET A 475 -18.90 -9.84 2.32
N MET A 476 -18.07 -9.76 1.28
CA MET A 476 -16.80 -9.05 1.32
C MET A 476 -16.96 -7.68 0.68
N GLU A 477 -16.92 -6.64 1.46
CA GLU A 477 -17.11 -5.26 1.04
C GLU A 477 -15.81 -4.44 1.23
N ALA A 478 -15.68 -3.35 0.48
CA ALA A 478 -14.52 -2.46 0.60
C ALA A 478 -14.87 -1.20 1.41
N ASN A 479 -13.86 -0.67 2.11
CA ASN A 479 -13.86 0.68 2.66
C ASN A 479 -13.17 1.61 1.65
N ILE A 480 -13.82 2.72 1.29
CA ILE A 480 -13.23 3.74 0.44
C ILE A 480 -13.48 5.15 1.00
N GLY A 481 -12.58 6.07 0.70
CA GLY A 481 -12.73 7.51 0.90
C GLY A 481 -13.09 8.23 -0.40
N MET A 482 -12.80 7.60 -1.57
CA MET A 482 -12.89 8.25 -2.87
C MET A 482 -13.32 7.32 -4.00
N ILE A 483 -13.84 7.94 -5.08
CA ILE A 483 -14.31 7.21 -6.27
C ILE A 483 -13.15 6.55 -7.03
N SER A 484 -11.98 7.16 -7.03
CA SER A 484 -10.77 6.62 -7.69
C SER A 484 -10.34 5.24 -7.15
N GLU A 485 -10.76 4.87 -5.92
CA GLU A 485 -10.48 3.56 -5.32
C GLU A 485 -11.41 2.45 -5.83
N VAL A 486 -12.54 2.77 -6.49
CA VAL A 486 -13.52 1.78 -6.97
C VAL A 486 -12.91 0.76 -7.95
N PRO A 487 -12.06 1.13 -8.92
CA PRO A 487 -11.39 0.15 -9.79
C PRO A 487 -10.59 -0.89 -8.99
N LEU A 488 -9.82 -0.46 -7.98
CA LEU A 488 -9.08 -1.36 -7.09
C LEU A 488 -10.01 -2.31 -6.32
N CYS A 489 -11.19 -1.83 -5.88
CA CYS A 489 -12.19 -2.69 -5.24
C CYS A 489 -12.64 -3.82 -6.15
N HIS A 490 -12.85 -3.54 -7.44
CA HIS A 490 -13.17 -4.55 -8.43
C HIS A 490 -12.02 -5.54 -8.65
N GLU A 491 -10.79 -5.02 -8.77
CA GLU A 491 -9.58 -5.82 -8.94
C GLU A 491 -9.32 -6.78 -7.77
N GLN A 492 -9.66 -6.36 -6.56
CA GLN A 492 -9.49 -7.17 -5.35
C GLN A 492 -10.71 -8.04 -4.99
N GLY A 493 -11.75 -8.03 -5.83
CA GLY A 493 -12.92 -8.90 -5.67
C GLY A 493 -13.89 -8.48 -4.57
N ALA A 494 -14.06 -7.17 -4.33
CA ALA A 494 -15.10 -6.62 -3.47
C ALA A 494 -16.49 -6.85 -4.07
N GLU A 495 -17.45 -7.24 -3.23
CA GLU A 495 -18.84 -7.48 -3.62
C GLU A 495 -19.72 -6.22 -3.48
N GLY A 496 -19.17 -5.15 -2.89
CA GLY A 496 -19.78 -3.84 -2.71
C GLY A 496 -18.89 -2.91 -1.90
N ILE A 497 -19.41 -1.73 -1.59
CA ILE A 497 -18.77 -0.77 -0.70
C ILE A 497 -19.55 -0.77 0.62
N GLY A 498 -18.93 -1.29 1.67
CA GLY A 498 -19.50 -1.36 3.02
C GLY A 498 -19.28 -0.10 3.85
N LEU A 499 -18.33 0.75 3.42
CA LEU A 499 -18.11 2.06 4.01
C LEU A 499 -17.56 3.03 2.96
N PHE A 500 -18.39 3.99 2.54
CA PHE A 500 -17.94 5.19 1.86
C PHE A 500 -17.82 6.32 2.87
N ARG A 501 -16.59 6.77 3.12
CA ARG A 501 -16.28 7.88 4.02
C ARG A 501 -16.50 9.19 3.29
N THR A 502 -17.39 10.05 3.83
CA THR A 502 -17.78 11.31 3.17
C THR A 502 -16.98 12.53 3.64
N GLU A 503 -15.96 12.35 4.47
CA GLU A 503 -15.19 13.44 5.07
C GLU A 503 -14.30 14.16 4.07
N PHE A 504 -13.73 13.41 3.11
CA PHE A 504 -12.72 13.94 2.19
C PHE A 504 -13.15 15.19 1.42
N PRO A 505 -14.35 15.25 0.80
CA PRO A 505 -14.80 16.46 0.12
C PRO A 505 -14.90 17.69 1.03
N TYR A 506 -15.04 17.50 2.35
CA TYR A 506 -15.07 18.58 3.33
C TYR A 506 -13.67 19.02 3.77
N LEU A 507 -12.72 18.08 3.85
CA LEU A 507 -11.37 18.35 4.33
C LEU A 507 -10.47 18.94 3.23
N SER A 508 -10.67 18.53 1.97
CA SER A 508 -9.82 18.89 0.84
C SER A 508 -10.16 20.23 0.16
N ARG A 509 -11.25 20.89 0.55
CA ARG A 509 -11.74 22.10 -0.10
C ARG A 509 -11.64 23.34 0.81
N PRO A 510 -11.56 24.56 0.25
CA PRO A 510 -11.55 25.79 1.02
C PRO A 510 -12.93 26.24 1.54
N LYS A 511 -14.00 25.52 1.16
CA LYS A 511 -15.39 25.76 1.58
C LYS A 511 -16.17 24.44 1.63
N MET A 512 -17.30 24.47 2.35
CA MET A 512 -18.22 23.31 2.38
C MET A 512 -18.68 22.89 1.00
N PRO A 513 -18.71 21.59 0.69
CA PRO A 513 -19.26 21.09 -0.57
C PRO A 513 -20.78 21.37 -0.64
N SER A 514 -21.24 21.87 -1.78
CA SER A 514 -22.65 22.08 -2.05
C SER A 514 -23.43 20.77 -2.20
N GLU A 515 -24.77 20.83 -2.15
CA GLU A 515 -25.65 19.70 -2.44
C GLU A 515 -25.32 19.05 -3.81
N GLU A 516 -25.09 19.88 -4.85
CA GLU A 516 -24.82 19.39 -6.20
C GLU A 516 -23.48 18.66 -6.29
N GLU A 517 -22.42 19.23 -5.72
CA GLU A 517 -21.09 18.60 -5.70
C GLU A 517 -21.13 17.24 -4.96
N GLN A 518 -21.86 17.15 -3.84
CA GLN A 518 -22.05 15.89 -3.12
C GLN A 518 -22.88 14.88 -3.92
N TYR A 519 -23.92 15.34 -4.60
CA TYR A 519 -24.75 14.50 -5.46
C TYR A 519 -23.94 13.93 -6.64
N GLU A 520 -23.09 14.73 -7.30
CA GLU A 520 -22.20 14.29 -8.38
C GLU A 520 -21.23 13.21 -7.91
N ILE A 521 -20.63 13.39 -6.72
CA ILE A 521 -19.73 12.40 -6.12
C ILE A 521 -20.47 11.08 -5.89
N LEU A 522 -21.62 11.11 -5.21
CA LEU A 522 -22.37 9.90 -4.89
C LEU A 522 -22.92 9.20 -6.14
N SER A 523 -23.39 9.98 -7.11
CA SER A 523 -23.89 9.44 -8.39
C SER A 523 -22.78 8.79 -9.19
N SER A 524 -21.58 9.39 -9.20
CA SER A 524 -20.40 8.81 -9.86
C SER A 524 -19.95 7.53 -9.15
N ALA A 525 -19.95 7.51 -7.81
CA ALA A 525 -19.60 6.32 -7.03
C ALA A 525 -20.56 5.16 -7.31
N THR A 526 -21.89 5.43 -7.28
CA THR A 526 -22.91 4.38 -7.59
C THR A 526 -22.81 3.91 -9.04
N GLY A 527 -22.55 4.83 -9.98
CA GLY A 527 -22.37 4.50 -11.41
C GLY A 527 -21.17 3.60 -11.68
N ALA A 528 -20.08 3.77 -10.94
CA ALA A 528 -18.86 2.97 -11.08
C ALA A 528 -18.98 1.55 -10.50
N LEU A 529 -20.00 1.26 -9.70
CA LEU A 529 -20.15 -0.01 -8.96
C LEU A 529 -20.87 -1.13 -9.73
N ASP A 530 -21.31 -0.90 -10.97
CA ASP A 530 -21.99 -1.91 -11.81
C ASP A 530 -23.15 -2.64 -11.09
N GLY A 531 -23.95 -1.91 -10.32
CA GLY A 531 -25.10 -2.43 -9.58
C GLY A 531 -24.78 -3.07 -8.22
N LYS A 532 -23.54 -3.07 -7.78
CA LYS A 532 -23.16 -3.45 -6.41
C LYS A 532 -23.63 -2.37 -5.42
N ARG A 533 -23.81 -2.74 -4.15
CA ARG A 533 -24.33 -1.85 -3.12
C ARG A 533 -23.27 -0.85 -2.64
N LEU A 534 -23.69 0.41 -2.42
CA LEU A 534 -22.93 1.46 -1.77
C LEU A 534 -23.52 1.74 -0.38
N THR A 535 -22.69 1.68 0.66
CA THR A 535 -23.04 2.14 2.01
C THR A 535 -22.40 3.51 2.25
N VAL A 536 -23.21 4.55 2.33
CA VAL A 536 -22.78 5.93 2.58
C VAL A 536 -22.85 6.21 4.08
N ARG A 537 -21.73 6.55 4.69
CA ARG A 537 -21.69 7.07 6.05
C ARG A 537 -21.90 8.60 6.02
N THR A 538 -22.82 9.13 6.83
CA THR A 538 -22.91 10.59 6.98
C THR A 538 -21.65 11.15 7.62
N LEU A 539 -21.45 12.44 7.49
CA LEU A 539 -20.25 13.17 7.84
C LEU A 539 -19.76 12.87 9.28
N ASP A 540 -18.49 12.48 9.40
CA ASP A 540 -17.82 12.21 10.67
C ASP A 540 -16.61 13.16 10.82
N ILE A 541 -16.88 14.46 10.92
CA ILE A 541 -15.88 15.51 11.23
C ILE A 541 -15.98 15.92 12.69
N GLY A 542 -14.94 16.61 13.17
CA GLY A 542 -14.74 16.99 14.57
C GLY A 542 -13.62 16.18 15.20
N GLY A 543 -13.21 16.54 16.40
CA GLY A 543 -12.04 15.95 17.02
C GLY A 543 -10.75 16.31 16.27
N GLU A 544 -10.07 15.29 15.70
CA GLU A 544 -8.86 15.46 14.91
C GLU A 544 -9.11 15.83 13.43
N LYS A 545 -10.35 15.68 12.94
CA LYS A 545 -10.75 15.90 11.55
C LYS A 545 -11.53 17.20 11.41
N THR A 546 -10.84 18.33 11.41
CA THR A 546 -11.49 19.64 11.31
C THR A 546 -11.19 20.31 9.97
N PRO A 547 -12.22 20.65 9.16
CA PRO A 547 -12.02 21.42 7.94
C PRO A 547 -11.43 22.81 8.23
N PRO A 548 -10.49 23.30 7.41
CA PRO A 548 -9.77 24.55 7.70
C PRO A 548 -10.66 25.81 7.74
N TYR A 549 -11.82 25.77 7.13
CA TYR A 549 -12.81 26.87 7.10
C TYR A 549 -13.89 26.77 8.19
N PHE A 550 -13.90 25.70 9.00
CA PHE A 550 -14.87 25.46 10.05
C PHE A 550 -14.26 25.75 11.42
N SER A 551 -14.77 26.80 12.07
CA SER A 551 -14.26 27.18 13.41
C SER A 551 -14.82 26.26 14.47
N MET A 552 -14.02 25.34 14.97
CA MET A 552 -14.36 24.46 16.09
C MET A 552 -13.92 25.10 17.41
N PRO A 553 -14.69 24.95 18.49
CA PRO A 553 -14.21 25.31 19.82
C PRO A 553 -13.04 24.40 20.23
N GLU A 554 -12.07 24.97 20.90
CA GLU A 554 -10.97 24.16 21.49
C GLU A 554 -11.51 23.24 22.58
N GLU A 555 -11.33 21.95 22.42
CA GLU A 555 -11.81 20.93 23.35
C GLU A 555 -10.64 20.19 24.03
N ARG A 556 -10.78 19.90 25.31
CA ARG A 556 -9.74 19.13 26.05
C ARG A 556 -9.72 17.65 25.69
N ASN A 557 -10.83 17.11 25.22
CA ASN A 557 -10.99 15.72 24.81
C ASN A 557 -11.76 15.67 23.48
N PRO A 558 -11.14 16.04 22.36
CA PRO A 558 -11.83 16.20 21.08
C PRO A 558 -12.55 14.94 20.59
N LEU A 559 -11.97 13.75 20.83
CA LEU A 559 -12.58 12.48 20.46
C LEU A 559 -13.86 12.14 21.25
N LEU A 560 -14.04 12.73 22.45
CA LEU A 560 -15.25 12.61 23.26
C LEU A 560 -16.18 13.82 23.12
N GLY A 561 -15.81 14.80 22.31
CA GLY A 561 -16.43 16.10 22.21
C GLY A 561 -17.49 16.24 21.12
N TRP A 562 -17.50 17.41 20.49
CA TRP A 562 -18.46 17.82 19.47
C TRP A 562 -17.99 17.34 18.08
N ARG A 563 -18.42 16.14 17.71
CA ARG A 563 -18.07 15.48 16.43
C ARG A 563 -19.24 14.67 15.88
N SER A 564 -19.17 14.36 14.58
CA SER A 564 -20.06 13.42 13.92
C SER A 564 -21.54 13.80 14.08
N MET A 565 -22.41 12.86 14.48
CA MET A 565 -23.86 13.13 14.65
C MET A 565 -24.17 14.24 15.64
N ARG A 566 -23.36 14.43 16.69
CA ARG A 566 -23.56 15.54 17.63
C ARG A 566 -23.42 16.89 16.93
N LEU A 567 -22.39 17.04 16.08
CA LEU A 567 -22.15 18.22 15.28
C LEU A 567 -23.23 18.42 14.22
N THR A 568 -23.57 17.39 13.47
CA THR A 568 -24.52 17.52 12.35
C THR A 568 -25.94 17.75 12.81
N LEU A 569 -26.34 17.26 13.99
CA LEU A 569 -27.63 17.58 14.59
C LEU A 569 -27.70 19.02 15.15
N ASP A 570 -26.59 19.57 15.64
CA ASP A 570 -26.49 20.96 16.10
C ASP A 570 -26.35 21.96 14.94
N GLU A 571 -25.83 21.50 13.77
CA GLU A 571 -25.67 22.30 12.54
C GLU A 571 -26.56 21.74 11.42
N PRO A 572 -27.89 21.95 11.49
CA PRO A 572 -28.84 21.29 10.61
C PRO A 572 -28.67 21.66 9.12
N GLU A 573 -28.13 22.83 8.78
CA GLU A 573 -27.88 23.23 7.39
C GLU A 573 -26.84 22.30 6.71
N ILE A 574 -25.83 21.88 7.47
CA ILE A 574 -24.80 20.93 6.98
C ILE A 574 -25.42 19.56 6.75
N PHE A 575 -26.18 19.09 7.75
CA PHE A 575 -26.78 17.78 7.70
C PHE A 575 -27.87 17.69 6.62
N GLU A 576 -28.74 18.70 6.51
CA GLU A 576 -29.76 18.77 5.47
C GLU A 576 -29.14 18.77 4.07
N THR A 577 -28.10 19.55 3.83
CA THR A 577 -27.38 19.61 2.54
C THR A 577 -26.86 18.24 2.14
N GLN A 578 -26.25 17.50 3.07
CA GLN A 578 -25.76 16.15 2.81
C GLN A 578 -26.90 15.16 2.58
N LEU A 579 -27.93 15.18 3.44
CA LEU A 579 -29.09 14.28 3.32
C LEU A 579 -29.82 14.49 1.99
N ARG A 580 -29.96 15.74 1.50
CA ARG A 580 -30.56 16.03 0.20
C ARG A 580 -29.79 15.37 -0.95
N ALA A 581 -28.47 15.46 -0.95
CA ALA A 581 -27.64 14.80 -1.96
C ALA A 581 -27.80 13.26 -1.92
N ILE A 582 -27.81 12.68 -0.71
CA ILE A 582 -28.01 11.23 -0.50
C ILE A 582 -29.40 10.78 -0.97
N VAL A 583 -30.46 11.51 -0.60
CA VAL A 583 -31.86 11.20 -1.00
C VAL A 583 -32.03 11.29 -2.51
N ARG A 584 -31.47 12.30 -3.16
CA ARG A 584 -31.47 12.44 -4.63
C ARG A 584 -30.79 11.26 -5.31
N THR A 585 -29.65 10.81 -4.78
CA THR A 585 -28.93 9.64 -5.30
C THR A 585 -29.76 8.37 -5.08
N ALA A 586 -30.33 8.19 -3.90
CA ALA A 586 -31.14 7.03 -3.54
C ALA A 586 -32.45 6.90 -4.32
N ALA A 587 -32.96 8.00 -4.84
CA ALA A 587 -34.12 8.00 -5.75
C ALA A 587 -33.80 7.42 -7.13
N VAL A 588 -32.52 7.40 -7.52
CA VAL A 588 -32.05 6.85 -8.80
C VAL A 588 -31.45 5.45 -8.61
N THR A 589 -30.63 5.25 -7.58
CA THR A 589 -29.92 4.00 -7.32
C THR A 589 -30.04 3.61 -5.85
N PRO A 590 -30.54 2.40 -5.53
CA PRO A 590 -30.65 1.93 -4.14
C PRO A 590 -29.31 1.97 -3.41
N LEU A 591 -29.31 2.53 -2.20
CA LEU A 591 -28.11 2.60 -1.37
C LEU A 591 -28.40 2.30 0.11
N ARG A 592 -27.36 2.09 0.90
CA ARG A 592 -27.42 2.04 2.36
C ARG A 592 -26.94 3.37 2.92
N LEU A 593 -27.70 3.89 3.89
CA LEU A 593 -27.32 5.07 4.65
C LEU A 593 -26.95 4.66 6.08
N MET A 594 -25.81 5.11 6.57
CA MET A 594 -25.31 4.75 7.88
C MET A 594 -24.99 6.00 8.72
N PHE A 595 -25.59 6.10 9.89
CA PHE A 595 -25.28 7.18 10.85
C PHE A 595 -24.16 6.77 11.79
N PRO A 596 -23.05 7.53 11.86
CA PRO A 596 -21.94 7.28 12.78
C PRO A 596 -22.22 7.78 14.20
N MET A 597 -21.45 7.35 15.18
CA MET A 597 -21.39 7.87 16.55
C MET A 597 -22.73 7.91 17.32
N ILE A 598 -23.71 7.11 16.92
CA ILE A 598 -25.01 7.01 17.63
C ILE A 598 -24.78 6.48 19.04
N SER A 599 -25.19 7.24 20.02
CA SER A 599 -25.05 6.90 21.46
C SER A 599 -26.32 6.30 22.09
N GLY A 600 -27.48 6.46 21.44
CA GLY A 600 -28.75 5.97 21.93
C GLY A 600 -29.93 6.24 20.99
N VAL A 601 -31.12 5.77 21.39
CA VAL A 601 -32.34 5.81 20.55
C VAL A 601 -32.82 7.21 20.25
N ASP A 602 -32.70 8.16 21.22
CA ASP A 602 -33.17 9.52 21.04
C ASP A 602 -32.38 10.25 19.94
N GLU A 603 -31.09 10.05 19.89
CA GLU A 603 -30.19 10.59 18.87
C GLU A 603 -30.48 9.99 17.48
N LEU A 604 -30.70 8.67 17.43
CA LEU A 604 -31.13 8.00 16.19
C LEU A 604 -32.45 8.54 15.68
N ARG A 605 -33.42 8.74 16.57
CA ARG A 605 -34.73 9.29 16.17
C ARG A 605 -34.66 10.72 15.65
N ALA A 606 -33.81 11.56 16.26
CA ALA A 606 -33.55 12.90 15.76
C ALA A 606 -32.94 12.90 14.34
N ALA A 607 -31.98 11.99 14.09
CA ALA A 607 -31.40 11.81 12.77
C ALA A 607 -32.41 11.30 11.72
N LYS A 608 -33.29 10.36 12.11
CA LYS A 608 -34.37 9.83 11.26
C LYS A 608 -35.43 10.94 10.96
N GLU A 609 -35.72 11.78 11.91
CA GLU A 609 -36.63 12.92 11.71
C GLU A 609 -36.08 13.92 10.69
N ALA A 610 -34.78 14.25 10.78
CA ALA A 610 -34.11 15.09 9.81
C ALA A 610 -34.13 14.46 8.40
N LEU A 611 -33.86 13.16 8.28
CA LEU A 611 -33.96 12.47 7.01
C LEU A 611 -35.37 12.49 6.43
N GLN A 612 -36.40 12.28 7.25
CA GLN A 612 -37.80 12.28 6.81
C GLN A 612 -38.20 13.66 6.32
N GLN A 613 -37.81 14.74 7.03
CA GLN A 613 -38.07 16.11 6.61
C GLN A 613 -37.48 16.43 5.23
N VAL A 614 -36.28 15.93 4.96
CA VAL A 614 -35.63 16.06 3.64
C VAL A 614 -36.37 15.27 2.55
N ILE A 615 -36.80 14.06 2.83
CA ILE A 615 -37.58 13.24 1.88
C ILE A 615 -38.90 13.93 1.54
N ASP A 616 -39.63 14.39 2.57
CA ASP A 616 -40.91 15.10 2.38
C ASP A 616 -40.71 16.41 1.59
N GLY A 617 -39.60 17.13 1.84
CA GLY A 617 -39.28 18.39 1.17
C GLY A 617 -38.86 18.24 -0.30
N LEU A 618 -38.34 17.10 -0.71
CA LEU A 618 -37.89 16.81 -2.09
C LEU A 618 -38.99 16.15 -2.95
N ASP A 619 -40.03 15.63 -2.35
CA ASP A 619 -41.09 14.85 -3.04
C ASP A 619 -40.53 13.71 -3.90
N LEU A 620 -39.56 12.99 -3.33
CA LEU A 620 -38.85 11.83 -3.94
C LEU A 620 -39.16 10.55 -3.17
N GLU A 621 -39.07 9.41 -3.86
CA GLU A 621 -39.22 8.07 -3.26
C GLU A 621 -37.83 7.38 -3.25
N PRO A 622 -36.95 7.69 -2.29
CA PRO A 622 -35.60 7.10 -2.22
C PRO A 622 -35.66 5.65 -1.77
N GLN A 623 -34.77 4.82 -2.32
CA GLN A 623 -34.56 3.43 -1.88
C GLN A 623 -33.36 3.38 -0.93
N ILE A 624 -33.61 3.56 0.36
CA ILE A 624 -32.61 3.61 1.42
C ILE A 624 -32.82 2.46 2.39
N GLU A 625 -31.78 1.62 2.59
CA GLU A 625 -31.66 0.79 3.78
C GLU A 625 -30.92 1.61 4.85
N LEU A 626 -31.57 1.86 5.98
CA LEU A 626 -31.03 2.70 7.04
C LEU A 626 -30.32 1.87 8.11
N GLY A 627 -29.08 2.19 8.42
CA GLY A 627 -28.32 1.56 9.49
C GLY A 627 -27.57 2.57 10.37
N ILE A 628 -26.91 2.04 11.37
CA ILE A 628 -26.03 2.80 12.26
C ILE A 628 -24.65 2.15 12.38
N MET A 629 -23.65 2.98 12.68
CA MET A 629 -22.36 2.48 13.12
C MET A 629 -22.38 2.30 14.64
N VAL A 630 -22.24 1.06 15.08
CA VAL A 630 -22.13 0.72 16.51
C VAL A 630 -20.65 0.82 16.90
N GLU A 631 -20.31 1.93 17.51
CA GLU A 631 -18.91 2.26 17.86
C GLU A 631 -18.79 2.95 19.23
N VAL A 632 -19.92 3.22 19.87
CA VAL A 632 -19.98 3.82 21.21
C VAL A 632 -20.48 2.75 22.20
N PRO A 633 -19.82 2.52 23.36
CA PRO A 633 -20.25 1.50 24.33
C PRO A 633 -21.69 1.66 24.83
N SER A 634 -22.23 2.89 24.85
CA SER A 634 -23.63 3.13 25.20
C SER A 634 -24.61 2.56 24.14
N ALA A 635 -24.22 2.60 22.84
CA ALA A 635 -25.00 1.97 21.78
C ALA A 635 -25.01 0.45 21.91
N VAL A 636 -23.89 -0.17 22.29
CA VAL A 636 -23.82 -1.60 22.61
C VAL A 636 -24.81 -1.96 23.74
N ALA A 637 -24.80 -1.17 24.81
CA ALA A 637 -25.67 -1.40 25.97
C ALA A 637 -27.20 -1.33 25.67
N VAL A 638 -27.60 -0.69 24.58
CA VAL A 638 -29.00 -0.55 24.13
C VAL A 638 -29.21 -1.06 22.70
N ALA A 639 -28.31 -1.94 22.23
CA ALA A 639 -28.33 -2.46 20.87
C ALA A 639 -29.66 -3.16 20.52
N ASP A 640 -30.28 -3.86 21.47
CA ASP A 640 -31.60 -4.48 21.36
C ASP A 640 -32.69 -3.48 20.94
N LYS A 641 -32.63 -2.25 21.46
CA LYS A 641 -33.60 -1.18 21.18
C LYS A 641 -33.28 -0.47 19.87
N LEU A 642 -32.00 -0.27 19.58
CA LEU A 642 -31.53 0.33 18.33
C LEU A 642 -31.85 -0.57 17.14
N ALA A 643 -31.68 -1.90 17.29
CA ALA A 643 -31.96 -2.88 16.25
C ALA A 643 -33.43 -2.89 15.79
N MET A 644 -34.38 -2.49 16.64
CA MET A 644 -35.79 -2.34 16.28
C MET A 644 -36.07 -1.12 15.37
N GLU A 645 -35.13 -0.21 15.24
CA GLU A 645 -35.30 1.09 14.58
C GLU A 645 -34.55 1.22 13.25
N VAL A 646 -33.73 0.22 12.87
CA VAL A 646 -32.86 0.24 11.69
C VAL A 646 -32.89 -1.08 10.93
N ASP A 647 -32.36 -1.07 9.68
CA ASP A 647 -32.33 -2.24 8.79
C ASP A 647 -31.02 -3.04 8.91
N PHE A 648 -29.96 -2.45 9.46
CA PHE A 648 -28.66 -3.12 9.66
C PHE A 648 -27.77 -2.43 10.70
N PHE A 649 -26.83 -3.17 11.25
CA PHE A 649 -25.71 -2.62 12.02
C PHE A 649 -24.40 -2.76 11.24
N SER A 650 -23.50 -1.80 11.46
CA SER A 650 -22.09 -1.89 11.10
C SER A 650 -21.23 -1.55 12.31
N ILE A 651 -20.37 -2.46 12.75
CA ILE A 651 -19.54 -2.24 13.93
C ILE A 651 -18.28 -1.48 13.51
N GLY A 652 -18.11 -0.28 14.04
CA GLY A 652 -16.91 0.56 13.88
C GLY A 652 -15.87 0.18 14.92
N THR A 653 -15.11 -0.91 14.68
CA THR A 653 -14.19 -1.47 15.70
C THR A 653 -13.10 -0.50 16.11
N ASN A 654 -12.69 0.43 15.24
CA ASN A 654 -11.63 1.37 15.56
C ASN A 654 -12.00 2.26 16.76
N ASP A 655 -13.16 2.91 16.69
CA ASP A 655 -13.65 3.77 17.77
C ASP A 655 -14.23 2.95 18.93
N LEU A 656 -14.88 1.80 18.65
CA LEU A 656 -15.38 0.92 19.70
C LEU A 656 -14.26 0.43 20.64
N ILE A 657 -13.14 -0.04 20.09
CA ILE A 657 -11.98 -0.49 20.91
C ILE A 657 -11.43 0.69 21.73
N GLN A 658 -11.27 1.85 21.10
CA GLN A 658 -10.78 3.06 21.75
C GLN A 658 -11.64 3.45 22.95
N TYR A 659 -12.97 3.44 22.80
CA TYR A 659 -13.89 3.86 23.85
C TYR A 659 -14.11 2.76 24.92
N VAL A 660 -14.16 1.50 24.54
CA VAL A 660 -14.26 0.38 25.49
C VAL A 660 -13.03 0.31 26.40
N LEU A 661 -11.84 0.50 25.84
CA LEU A 661 -10.58 0.41 26.58
C LEU A 661 -10.15 1.78 27.17
N ALA A 662 -10.82 2.88 26.79
CA ALA A 662 -10.43 4.24 27.15
C ALA A 662 -8.97 4.56 26.76
N VAL A 663 -8.57 4.15 25.55
CA VAL A 663 -7.21 4.27 25.02
C VAL A 663 -7.26 5.05 23.72
N ASP A 664 -6.54 6.17 23.68
CA ASP A 664 -6.31 6.92 22.45
C ASP A 664 -5.30 6.19 21.57
N ARG A 665 -5.75 5.69 20.40
CA ARG A 665 -4.93 4.93 19.45
C ARG A 665 -3.80 5.77 18.84
N ASN A 666 -3.97 7.09 18.77
CA ASN A 666 -2.99 8.02 18.19
C ASN A 666 -1.95 8.48 19.22
N ASN A 667 -2.14 8.18 20.51
CA ASN A 667 -1.19 8.53 21.55
C ASN A 667 -0.12 7.43 21.72
N PRO A 668 1.15 7.65 21.31
CA PRO A 668 2.19 6.63 21.31
C PRO A 668 2.54 6.08 22.70
N LYS A 669 2.16 6.78 23.80
CA LYS A 669 2.40 6.31 25.17
C LYS A 669 1.40 5.27 25.64
N VAL A 670 0.23 5.19 25.03
CA VAL A 670 -0.86 4.29 25.43
C VAL A 670 -1.38 3.42 24.31
N SER A 671 -1.04 3.70 23.04
CA SER A 671 -1.50 2.95 21.86
C SER A 671 -1.16 1.45 21.91
N ASN A 672 -0.12 1.06 22.63
CA ASN A 672 0.22 -0.34 22.89
C ASN A 672 -0.81 -1.10 23.73
N ARG A 673 -1.78 -0.40 24.33
CA ARG A 673 -2.92 -0.98 25.07
C ARG A 673 -4.18 -1.09 24.19
N TYR A 674 -4.15 -0.55 22.98
CA TYR A 674 -5.20 -0.73 21.99
C TYR A 674 -5.15 -2.18 21.48
N GLU A 675 -6.15 -3.00 21.87
CA GLU A 675 -6.05 -4.45 21.72
C GLU A 675 -7.38 -5.03 21.22
N GLU A 676 -7.39 -5.53 20.00
CA GLU A 676 -8.59 -6.07 19.32
C GLU A 676 -9.14 -7.35 19.95
N PHE A 677 -8.27 -8.20 20.52
CA PHE A 677 -8.68 -9.44 21.20
C PHE A 677 -8.89 -9.25 22.71
N HIS A 678 -9.11 -8.03 23.17
CA HIS A 678 -9.42 -7.78 24.56
C HIS A 678 -10.80 -8.36 24.93
N PRO A 679 -10.96 -9.07 26.07
CA PRO A 679 -12.22 -9.70 26.46
C PRO A 679 -13.44 -8.76 26.40
N ALA A 680 -13.28 -7.52 26.87
CA ALA A 680 -14.37 -6.54 26.85
C ALA A 680 -14.77 -6.11 25.43
N VAL A 681 -13.83 -6.06 24.49
CA VAL A 681 -14.09 -5.72 23.09
C VAL A 681 -14.85 -6.85 22.42
N LEU A 682 -14.39 -8.09 22.58
CA LEU A 682 -15.06 -9.27 22.03
C LEU A 682 -16.46 -9.45 22.61
N SER A 683 -16.66 -9.20 23.92
CA SER A 683 -18.00 -9.19 24.52
C SER A 683 -18.90 -8.11 23.91
N ALA A 684 -18.43 -6.88 23.76
CA ALA A 684 -19.20 -5.79 23.14
C ALA A 684 -19.62 -6.11 21.70
N ILE A 685 -18.73 -6.72 20.89
CA ILE A 685 -19.04 -7.17 19.53
C ILE A 685 -20.08 -8.27 19.57
N ASN A 686 -19.89 -9.29 20.41
CA ASN A 686 -20.85 -10.41 20.55
C ASN A 686 -22.23 -9.93 20.97
N ASP A 687 -22.33 -9.07 21.99
CA ASP A 687 -23.60 -8.53 22.47
C ASP A 687 -24.34 -7.74 21.36
N THR A 688 -23.58 -6.99 20.53
CA THR A 688 -24.13 -6.29 19.37
C THR A 688 -24.67 -7.25 18.32
N VAL A 689 -23.91 -8.31 17.99
CA VAL A 689 -24.33 -9.32 17.01
C VAL A 689 -25.59 -10.05 17.49
N GLN A 690 -25.62 -10.47 18.74
CA GLN A 690 -26.79 -11.16 19.31
C GLN A 690 -28.04 -10.26 19.29
N ALA A 691 -27.91 -9.01 19.74
CA ALA A 691 -29.03 -8.07 19.75
C ALA A 691 -29.61 -7.80 18.33
N ALA A 692 -28.77 -7.72 17.32
CA ALA A 692 -29.17 -7.54 15.93
C ALA A 692 -29.90 -8.78 15.38
N HIS A 693 -29.32 -9.97 15.58
CA HIS A 693 -29.91 -11.23 15.11
C HIS A 693 -31.24 -11.54 15.79
N GLU A 694 -31.41 -11.19 17.07
CA GLU A 694 -32.69 -11.32 17.75
C GLU A 694 -33.82 -10.49 17.11
N GLN A 695 -33.46 -9.39 16.47
CA GLN A 695 -34.40 -8.55 15.71
C GLN A 695 -34.41 -8.89 14.20
N GLY A 696 -33.60 -9.85 13.75
CA GLY A 696 -33.53 -10.29 12.35
C GLY A 696 -32.85 -9.35 11.39
N ILE A 697 -32.00 -8.43 11.89
CA ILE A 697 -31.21 -7.52 11.05
C ILE A 697 -29.76 -8.02 10.92
N PRO A 698 -29.12 -7.82 9.74
CA PRO A 698 -27.74 -8.22 9.52
C PRO A 698 -26.74 -7.28 10.21
N VAL A 699 -25.55 -7.85 10.53
CA VAL A 699 -24.43 -7.12 11.14
C VAL A 699 -23.21 -7.16 10.24
N GLY A 700 -22.63 -5.98 9.95
CA GLY A 700 -21.33 -5.82 9.31
C GLY A 700 -20.28 -5.34 10.30
N VAL A 701 -19.02 -5.47 9.92
CA VAL A 701 -17.86 -4.82 10.57
C VAL A 701 -17.08 -4.03 9.52
N CYS A 702 -16.80 -2.75 9.81
CA CYS A 702 -16.07 -1.87 8.87
C CYS A 702 -14.79 -1.27 9.46
N GLY A 703 -14.42 -1.62 10.71
CA GLY A 703 -13.14 -1.25 11.28
C GLY A 703 -11.98 -2.13 10.79
N GLU A 704 -10.76 -1.79 11.19
CA GLU A 704 -9.53 -2.47 10.75
C GLU A 704 -9.48 -3.96 11.13
N MET A 705 -10.17 -4.38 12.19
CA MET A 705 -10.31 -5.79 12.53
C MET A 705 -10.85 -6.65 11.37
N ALA A 706 -11.73 -6.11 10.53
CA ALA A 706 -12.27 -6.82 9.37
C ALA A 706 -11.19 -7.18 8.34
N GLY A 707 -10.12 -6.39 8.24
CA GLY A 707 -9.00 -6.61 7.33
C GLY A 707 -7.90 -7.56 7.85
N SER A 708 -7.95 -7.93 9.12
CA SER A 708 -7.04 -8.91 9.73
C SER A 708 -7.58 -10.32 9.54
N PRO A 709 -6.91 -11.26 8.83
CA PRO A 709 -7.44 -12.60 8.59
C PRO A 709 -7.83 -13.36 9.87
N ALA A 710 -7.01 -13.24 10.94
CA ALA A 710 -7.29 -13.87 12.22
C ALA A 710 -8.52 -13.26 12.92
N ALA A 711 -8.59 -11.92 12.96
CA ALA A 711 -9.71 -11.23 13.56
C ALA A 711 -11.00 -11.42 12.75
N ALA A 712 -10.92 -11.38 11.41
CA ALA A 712 -12.04 -11.69 10.53
C ALA A 712 -12.61 -13.10 10.74
N ALA A 713 -11.74 -14.11 10.92
CA ALA A 713 -12.18 -15.45 11.28
C ALA A 713 -12.96 -15.47 12.61
N VAL A 714 -12.47 -14.75 13.63
CA VAL A 714 -13.16 -14.62 14.93
C VAL A 714 -14.50 -13.90 14.78
N LEU A 715 -14.56 -12.80 14.03
CA LEU A 715 -15.80 -12.06 13.76
C LEU A 715 -16.86 -12.94 13.08
N VAL A 716 -16.46 -13.73 12.09
CA VAL A 716 -17.35 -14.67 11.40
C VAL A 716 -17.81 -15.80 12.33
N MET A 717 -16.92 -16.32 13.18
CA MET A 717 -17.31 -17.29 14.21
C MET A 717 -18.35 -16.71 15.20
N MET A 718 -18.26 -15.42 15.52
CA MET A 718 -19.21 -14.70 16.38
C MET A 718 -20.54 -14.36 15.70
N GLY A 719 -20.65 -14.60 14.38
CA GLY A 719 -21.90 -14.42 13.64
C GLY A 719 -21.98 -13.20 12.75
N VAL A 720 -20.89 -12.50 12.52
CA VAL A 720 -20.87 -11.33 11.58
C VAL A 720 -21.20 -11.79 10.17
N ASP A 721 -22.09 -11.06 9.47
CA ASP A 721 -22.62 -11.38 8.14
C ASP A 721 -21.82 -10.71 7.01
N ARG A 722 -21.17 -9.56 7.29
CA ARG A 722 -20.45 -8.74 6.31
C ARG A 722 -19.15 -8.23 6.89
N LEU A 723 -18.11 -8.21 6.06
CA LEU A 723 -16.81 -7.66 6.41
C LEU A 723 -16.42 -6.59 5.39
N SER A 724 -16.16 -5.38 5.85
CA SER A 724 -15.74 -4.26 5.02
C SER A 724 -14.35 -3.78 5.44
N MET A 725 -13.41 -3.73 4.51
CA MET A 725 -12.00 -3.52 4.77
C MET A 725 -11.31 -2.77 3.64
N ALA A 726 -10.03 -2.43 3.82
CA ALA A 726 -9.20 -1.96 2.72
C ALA A 726 -9.19 -2.98 1.57
N PRO A 727 -9.30 -2.56 0.31
CA PRO A 727 -9.38 -3.47 -0.84
C PRO A 727 -8.26 -4.51 -0.87
N SER A 728 -7.03 -4.14 -0.56
CA SER A 728 -5.85 -5.03 -0.53
C SER A 728 -5.95 -6.17 0.48
N SER A 729 -6.77 -6.03 1.54
CA SER A 729 -6.96 -7.08 2.56
C SER A 729 -7.96 -8.16 2.13
N ILE A 730 -8.85 -7.87 1.18
CA ILE A 730 -9.96 -8.77 0.79
C ILE A 730 -9.47 -10.17 0.40
N PRO A 731 -8.45 -10.34 -0.47
CA PRO A 731 -8.02 -11.68 -0.87
C PRO A 731 -7.49 -12.52 0.30
N PHE A 732 -6.75 -11.90 1.23
CA PHE A 732 -6.20 -12.59 2.41
C PHE A 732 -7.31 -13.06 3.36
N VAL A 733 -8.28 -12.19 3.63
CA VAL A 733 -9.43 -12.53 4.48
C VAL A 733 -10.29 -13.59 3.81
N LYS A 734 -10.55 -13.47 2.50
CA LYS A 734 -11.29 -14.46 1.73
C LYS A 734 -10.65 -15.85 1.81
N ARG A 735 -9.31 -15.91 1.67
CA ARG A 735 -8.55 -17.17 1.83
C ARG A 735 -8.74 -17.78 3.22
N ALA A 736 -8.65 -16.97 4.28
CA ALA A 736 -8.82 -17.43 5.65
C ALA A 736 -10.23 -18.00 5.89
N LEU A 737 -11.27 -17.29 5.44
CA LEU A 737 -12.65 -17.70 5.62
C LEU A 737 -12.99 -18.97 4.84
N ARG A 738 -12.42 -19.19 3.67
CA ARG A 738 -12.61 -20.44 2.90
C ARG A 738 -12.03 -21.68 3.58
N GLY A 739 -11.09 -21.50 4.52
CA GLY A 739 -10.57 -22.56 5.38
C GLY A 739 -11.37 -22.77 6.69
N LEU A 740 -12.32 -21.87 6.99
CA LEU A 740 -13.06 -21.87 8.24
C LEU A 740 -14.29 -22.80 8.17
N ASP A 741 -14.51 -23.58 9.22
CA ASP A 741 -15.75 -24.39 9.42
C ASP A 741 -16.58 -23.73 10.54
N ARG A 742 -17.60 -22.96 10.14
CA ARG A 742 -18.43 -22.20 11.09
C ARG A 742 -19.26 -23.08 11.99
N SER A 743 -19.59 -24.32 11.56
CA SER A 743 -20.33 -25.28 12.40
C SER A 743 -19.63 -25.59 13.73
N LYS A 744 -18.31 -25.37 13.81
CA LYS A 744 -17.49 -25.57 15.03
C LYS A 744 -17.36 -24.32 15.89
N SER A 745 -17.95 -23.19 15.47
CA SER A 745 -17.67 -21.88 16.07
C SER A 745 -18.29 -21.71 17.45
N THR A 746 -19.48 -22.27 17.72
CA THR A 746 -20.22 -22.01 18.95
C THR A 746 -19.41 -22.33 20.21
N GLU A 747 -18.80 -23.54 20.27
CA GLU A 747 -17.99 -23.94 21.41
C GLU A 747 -16.73 -23.07 21.57
N VAL A 748 -16.12 -22.70 20.45
CA VAL A 748 -14.92 -21.86 20.44
C VAL A 748 -15.24 -20.46 20.95
N VAL A 749 -16.35 -19.87 20.49
CA VAL A 749 -16.78 -18.51 20.90
C VAL A 749 -17.16 -18.50 22.38
N GLU A 750 -17.97 -19.46 22.85
CA GLU A 750 -18.34 -19.57 24.26
C GLU A 750 -17.11 -19.66 25.17
N LYS A 751 -16.13 -20.50 24.81
CA LYS A 751 -14.90 -20.64 25.58
C LYS A 751 -14.04 -19.41 25.52
N MET A 752 -13.89 -18.79 24.35
CA MET A 752 -13.13 -17.55 24.16
C MET A 752 -13.69 -16.41 25.01
N LEU A 753 -15.00 -16.20 25.00
CA LEU A 753 -15.68 -15.17 25.80
C LEU A 753 -15.60 -15.44 27.30
N GLY A 754 -15.34 -16.68 27.73
CA GLY A 754 -15.12 -17.07 29.12
C GLY A 754 -13.70 -16.81 29.63
N LEU A 755 -12.73 -16.47 28.76
CA LEU A 755 -11.34 -16.20 29.14
C LEU A 755 -11.16 -14.78 29.70
N ALA A 756 -10.23 -14.62 30.64
CA ALA A 756 -10.08 -13.39 31.41
C ALA A 756 -9.10 -12.38 30.78
N THR A 757 -8.15 -12.86 29.99
CA THR A 757 -7.06 -12.02 29.47
C THR A 757 -6.87 -12.16 27.96
N THR A 758 -6.35 -11.10 27.33
CA THR A 758 -5.98 -11.10 25.93
C THR A 758 -4.98 -12.21 25.56
N THR A 759 -4.00 -12.46 26.45
CA THR A 759 -3.00 -13.51 26.24
C THR A 759 -3.65 -14.89 26.19
N GLU A 760 -4.53 -15.22 27.16
CA GLU A 760 -5.26 -16.48 27.14
C GLU A 760 -6.11 -16.66 25.89
N ILE A 761 -6.78 -15.60 25.43
CA ILE A 761 -7.57 -15.60 24.19
C ILE A 761 -6.67 -15.86 22.97
N LYS A 762 -5.58 -15.13 22.83
CA LYS A 762 -4.64 -15.30 21.69
C LYS A 762 -4.02 -16.71 21.69
N ASP A 763 -3.63 -17.23 22.83
CA ASP A 763 -3.07 -18.57 22.94
C ASP A 763 -4.11 -19.64 22.62
N TYR A 764 -5.34 -19.46 23.08
CA TYR A 764 -6.44 -20.36 22.79
C TYR A 764 -6.78 -20.35 21.28
N LEU A 765 -6.93 -19.18 20.67
CA LEU A 765 -7.20 -19.05 19.23
C LEU A 765 -6.06 -19.64 18.38
N ARG A 766 -4.80 -19.40 18.76
CA ARG A 766 -3.64 -19.98 18.07
C ARG A 766 -3.66 -21.52 18.13
N ALA A 767 -3.98 -22.10 19.28
CA ALA A 767 -4.11 -23.54 19.42
C ALA A 767 -5.27 -24.09 18.58
N THR A 768 -6.42 -23.41 18.59
CA THR A 768 -7.61 -23.78 17.82
C THR A 768 -7.35 -23.74 16.30
N PHE A 769 -6.74 -22.66 15.80
CA PHE A 769 -6.41 -22.53 14.37
C PHE A 769 -5.36 -23.57 13.93
N LYS A 770 -4.44 -23.94 14.82
CA LYS A 770 -3.49 -25.04 14.58
C LYS A 770 -4.20 -26.39 14.51
N GLU A 771 -5.12 -26.67 15.42
CA GLU A 771 -5.92 -27.89 15.43
C GLU A 771 -6.78 -28.00 14.16
N TRP A 772 -7.33 -26.88 13.68
CA TRP A 772 -8.13 -26.85 12.46
C TRP A 772 -7.30 -26.87 11.17
N GLY A 773 -5.96 -26.76 11.28
CA GLY A 773 -5.06 -26.72 10.14
C GLY A 773 -5.12 -25.43 9.31
N ILE A 774 -5.59 -24.34 9.90
CA ILE A 774 -5.74 -23.03 9.23
C ILE A 774 -4.77 -21.98 9.74
N SER A 775 -3.76 -22.35 10.53
CA SER A 775 -2.78 -21.39 11.08
C SER A 775 -2.15 -20.52 9.98
N ASP A 776 -1.76 -21.14 8.86
CA ASP A 776 -1.12 -20.43 7.75
C ASP A 776 -2.10 -19.56 6.93
N LEU A 777 -3.42 -19.83 7.07
CA LEU A 777 -4.46 -19.06 6.38
C LEU A 777 -4.82 -17.78 7.14
N VAL A 778 -4.71 -17.81 8.48
CA VAL A 778 -5.09 -16.69 9.36
C VAL A 778 -3.93 -15.78 9.73
N ILE A 779 -2.69 -16.11 9.34
CA ILE A 779 -1.52 -15.26 9.51
C ILE A 779 -1.29 -14.52 8.20
N HIS A 780 -1.21 -13.20 8.27
CA HIS A 780 -0.78 -12.42 7.10
C HIS A 780 0.73 -12.67 6.90
N PRO A 781 1.19 -13.16 5.74
CA PRO A 781 2.59 -13.57 5.55
C PRO A 781 3.60 -12.46 5.78
N ARG A 782 3.23 -11.21 5.47
CA ARG A 782 4.05 -10.05 5.80
C ARG A 782 4.17 -9.78 7.31
N MET A 783 3.39 -10.46 8.16
CA MET A 783 3.44 -10.33 9.62
C MET A 783 4.12 -11.53 10.32
N THR A 784 4.60 -12.50 9.57
CA THR A 784 5.42 -13.60 10.14
C THR A 784 6.77 -13.04 10.58
N LYS A 785 7.02 -13.15 11.88
CA LYS A 785 8.39 -12.93 12.39
C LYS A 785 9.24 -14.12 12.02
N PRO A 786 10.52 -13.94 11.67
CA PRO A 786 11.45 -15.05 11.57
C PRO A 786 11.39 -15.89 12.84
N GLU A 787 11.38 -17.22 12.71
CA GLU A 787 11.53 -18.11 13.86
C GLU A 787 12.87 -17.80 14.55
N GLU A 788 12.85 -17.49 15.87
CA GLU A 788 14.03 -17.21 16.69
C GLU A 788 14.97 -18.41 16.78
#